data_6c6181e418c87fdbe2e9715658754bf5
#
_entry.id   6c6181e418c87fdbe2e9715658754bf5
#
_cell.length_a   1.000
_cell.length_b   1.000
_cell.length_c   1.000
_cell.angle_alpha   90.00
_cell.angle_beta   90.00
_cell.angle_gamma   90.00
#
_symmetry.space_group_name_H-M   'P 1'
#
loop_
_entity.id
_entity.type
_entity.pdbx_description
1 polymer ?
#
loop_
_entity_poly.entity_id
_entity_poly.type
_entity_poly.pdbx_seq_one_letter_code
_entity_poly.pdbx_strand_id
1 'polypeptide(L)'
;MSASGQSIPLIVDLDGTLIRSDMMWESIARLVRRNPFAIFQLLFWWTRGRALLKQKLADRVQVNPVELALNEKFLAWLREEKKAGRKLILATASDLKMAQPIAERVGLFDEVMASDGKTNLRSENKLRALTEKFGERGFDYAGNSTADFAVWRGSRQAVVVNASPAVLRKAADCTTLGPTFCEDYSTFTIAKAVATELFWRSGYLIAIVAGLLLALAFPKFSLAGLAWICPALLLLAARGKTGLDVFRAGYVGGLVFWLTSLYWLLYMPVAGLPILAWLALAAYVAVYFGTWTWLVSNFKFQDSTWLGRVRWTLTGAAAWVALEWVRGWMFSGFPWSFLGASQYKLVPLIQIASVTGVLGVSFVVVWFSLAVYSAGEMIFRHPSKRHVWQAEMVLPLVAVVLLFTGGMFHIKHDSAPTGRTMRILTVQPSVPQTLIWSSEENEKRFAELLAVSQQAMTNQPDLLLWPESAVPMFNGVYSLVSQFAQSNRVPVIFNGDDVEFQPDATNFFNSAFLIRPDGNCAGVYHKQKLVIFGEYIPLVKWLPFLKWVTPITDGWSAGDKPAVFADENFSCAPLICFEDVFPGTARRAAADGPDFLVNLTNDGWFRDSAEQWQHLANAVFRAVENGLPLVRAANNGITCRVDQHGRVQELFRDANGSEYGPGALAMELPLPPAHETPRPTFYQKHGDWLAWLCALTTMIGGWARRRRA
;
A
#
# COMPACT_ATOMS: atom_id res chain seq x y z
N MET A 1 -21.06 3.45 78.76
CA MET A 1 -20.27 4.37 77.95
C MET A 1 -20.26 3.80 76.53
N SER A 2 -21.03 4.38 75.63
CA SER A 2 -21.27 3.96 74.29
C SER A 2 -20.04 4.19 73.39
N ALA A 3 -19.61 3.15 72.72
CA ALA A 3 -18.57 3.24 71.70
C ALA A 3 -18.97 4.28 70.64
N SER A 4 -18.07 5.25 70.39
CA SER A 4 -18.18 6.29 69.38
C SER A 4 -18.52 5.69 68.04
N GLY A 5 -19.66 6.12 67.44
CA GLY A 5 -20.15 5.64 66.16
C GLY A 5 -19.20 6.09 65.00
N GLN A 6 -18.14 5.35 64.80
CA GLN A 6 -17.39 5.46 63.56
C GLN A 6 -18.27 4.96 62.40
N SER A 7 -18.62 5.86 61.48
CA SER A 7 -19.39 5.47 60.28
C SER A 7 -18.59 4.45 59.47
N ILE A 8 -19.23 3.33 59.12
CA ILE A 8 -18.62 2.21 58.37
C ILE A 8 -18.11 2.77 57.03
N PRO A 9 -16.82 2.59 56.71
CA PRO A 9 -16.23 3.15 55.49
C PRO A 9 -16.82 2.48 54.23
N LEU A 10 -16.95 3.27 53.18
CA LEU A 10 -17.31 2.77 51.85
C LEU A 10 -16.06 2.68 51.00
N ILE A 11 -15.79 1.49 50.53
CA ILE A 11 -14.69 1.19 49.61
C ILE A 11 -15.23 1.18 48.19
N VAL A 12 -14.59 1.90 47.30
CA VAL A 12 -15.02 2.10 45.90
C VAL A 12 -13.98 1.53 44.94
N ASP A 13 -14.41 0.66 44.03
CA ASP A 13 -13.56 0.23 42.93
C ASP A 13 -13.49 1.31 41.82
N LEU A 14 -12.42 1.28 41.05
CA LEU A 14 -12.18 2.25 40.00
C LEU A 14 -12.79 1.80 38.67
N ASP A 15 -12.29 0.68 38.14
CA ASP A 15 -12.54 0.23 36.76
C ASP A 15 -13.97 -0.29 36.60
N GLY A 16 -14.75 0.35 35.74
CA GLY A 16 -16.16 0.04 35.47
C GLY A 16 -17.11 0.46 36.59
N THR A 17 -16.62 0.93 37.77
CA THR A 17 -17.38 1.36 38.94
C THR A 17 -17.39 2.89 39.06
N LEU A 18 -16.28 3.51 39.39
CA LEU A 18 -16.16 4.97 39.45
C LEU A 18 -16.04 5.58 38.05
N ILE A 19 -15.18 5.00 37.22
CA ILE A 19 -15.07 5.33 35.80
C ILE A 19 -15.87 4.34 34.97
N ARG A 20 -16.40 4.81 33.82
CA ARG A 20 -17.21 3.99 32.90
C ARG A 20 -16.40 3.01 32.07
N SER A 21 -15.09 3.20 31.98
CA SER A 21 -14.15 2.38 31.23
C SER A 21 -13.18 1.61 32.16
N ASP A 22 -12.29 0.84 31.59
CA ASP A 22 -11.20 0.14 32.28
C ASP A 22 -9.87 0.84 31.93
N MET A 23 -9.09 1.18 32.95
CA MET A 23 -7.82 1.90 32.80
C MET A 23 -6.80 1.18 31.91
N MET A 24 -6.82 -0.15 31.90
CA MET A 24 -5.94 -0.92 31.03
C MET A 24 -6.30 -0.69 29.55
N TRP A 25 -7.59 -0.76 29.21
CA TRP A 25 -8.07 -0.54 27.84
C TRP A 25 -7.90 0.91 27.39
N GLU A 26 -8.16 1.87 28.26
CA GLU A 26 -7.89 3.29 28.02
C GLU A 26 -6.40 3.53 27.71
N SER A 27 -5.52 2.91 28.47
CA SER A 27 -4.07 3.04 28.28
C SER A 27 -3.60 2.35 27.01
N ILE A 28 -4.15 1.17 26.67
CA ILE A 28 -3.88 0.48 25.41
C ILE A 28 -4.31 1.36 24.24
N ALA A 29 -5.53 1.89 24.27
CA ALA A 29 -6.06 2.74 23.21
C ALA A 29 -5.17 3.98 22.98
N ARG A 30 -4.74 4.65 24.07
CA ARG A 30 -3.87 5.83 23.99
C ARG A 30 -2.46 5.49 23.48
N LEU A 31 -1.89 4.35 23.89
CA LEU A 31 -0.59 3.90 23.43
C LEU A 31 -0.62 3.57 21.94
N VAL A 32 -1.62 2.83 21.47
CA VAL A 32 -1.79 2.46 20.05
C VAL A 32 -2.12 3.70 19.21
N ARG A 33 -2.94 4.61 19.72
CA ARG A 33 -3.19 5.90 19.07
C ARG A 33 -1.91 6.70 18.83
N ARG A 34 -1.01 6.73 19.82
CA ARG A 34 0.28 7.42 19.71
C ARG A 34 1.27 6.67 18.82
N ASN A 35 1.25 5.34 18.89
CA ASN A 35 2.13 4.48 18.12
C ASN A 35 1.41 3.18 17.72
N PRO A 36 0.90 3.03 16.47
CA PRO A 36 0.24 1.81 16.02
C PRO A 36 1.10 0.55 16.14
N PHE A 37 2.42 0.69 15.96
CA PHE A 37 3.35 -0.43 16.08
C PHE A 37 3.54 -0.93 17.52
N ALA A 38 3.05 -0.17 18.51
CA ALA A 38 3.02 -0.63 19.88
C ALA A 38 2.18 -1.91 20.10
N ILE A 39 1.33 -2.26 19.13
CA ILE A 39 0.55 -3.51 19.17
C ILE A 39 1.46 -4.74 19.28
N PHE A 40 2.62 -4.76 18.64
CA PHE A 40 3.60 -5.83 18.75
C PHE A 40 4.24 -5.87 20.15
N GLN A 41 4.50 -4.70 20.75
CA GLN A 41 4.99 -4.61 22.12
C GLN A 41 3.94 -5.04 23.13
N LEU A 42 2.68 -4.69 22.91
CA LEU A 42 1.54 -5.12 23.73
C LEU A 42 1.38 -6.63 23.72
N LEU A 43 1.46 -7.26 22.54
CA LEU A 43 1.45 -8.71 22.40
C LEU A 43 2.60 -9.37 23.18
N PHE A 44 3.80 -8.84 23.05
CA PHE A 44 4.96 -9.32 23.78
C PHE A 44 4.81 -9.17 25.30
N TRP A 45 4.29 -8.05 25.80
CA TRP A 45 4.04 -7.89 27.23
C TRP A 45 2.90 -8.78 27.74
N TRP A 46 1.88 -8.99 26.90
CA TRP A 46 0.76 -9.87 27.22
C TRP A 46 1.22 -11.31 27.44
N THR A 47 2.12 -11.83 26.58
CA THR A 47 2.67 -13.19 26.73
C THR A 47 3.49 -13.37 28.01
N ARG A 48 4.04 -12.26 28.56
CA ARG A 48 4.79 -12.26 29.83
C ARG A 48 3.95 -11.98 31.07
N GLY A 49 2.65 -11.82 30.90
CA GLY A 49 1.69 -11.70 31.98
C GLY A 49 1.05 -10.31 32.14
N ARG A 50 -0.22 -10.33 32.66
CA ARG A 50 -1.03 -9.11 32.81
C ARG A 50 -0.44 -8.08 33.77
N ALA A 51 0.32 -8.50 34.79
CA ALA A 51 0.94 -7.56 35.73
C ALA A 51 2.01 -6.72 35.07
N LEU A 52 2.89 -7.34 34.27
CA LEU A 52 3.91 -6.63 33.50
C LEU A 52 3.29 -5.68 32.47
N LEU A 53 2.22 -6.12 31.80
CA LEU A 53 1.49 -5.29 30.84
C LEU A 53 0.96 -4.00 31.52
N LYS A 54 0.27 -4.13 32.66
CA LYS A 54 -0.25 -2.99 33.43
C LYS A 54 0.85 -2.02 33.87
N GLN A 55 1.95 -2.55 34.41
CA GLN A 55 3.10 -1.74 34.81
C GLN A 55 3.71 -0.97 33.64
N LYS A 56 3.95 -1.65 32.48
CA LYS A 56 4.51 -1.03 31.30
C LYS A 56 3.57 0.02 30.67
N LEU A 57 2.27 -0.18 30.78
CA LEU A 57 1.28 0.81 30.39
C LEU A 57 1.31 2.03 31.31
N ALA A 58 1.34 1.83 32.64
CA ALA A 58 1.42 2.90 33.62
C ALA A 58 2.67 3.77 33.47
N ASP A 59 3.80 3.16 33.12
CA ASP A 59 5.07 3.87 32.91
C ASP A 59 5.11 4.70 31.60
N ARG A 60 4.28 4.34 30.61
CA ARG A 60 4.35 4.95 29.26
C ARG A 60 3.18 5.83 28.88
N VAL A 61 2.06 5.67 29.55
CA VAL A 61 0.81 6.35 29.20
C VAL A 61 0.35 7.19 30.39
N GLN A 62 0.43 8.50 30.24
CA GLN A 62 -0.25 9.42 31.16
C GLN A 62 -1.70 9.60 30.69
N VAL A 63 -2.63 9.19 31.52
CA VAL A 63 -4.07 9.35 31.28
C VAL A 63 -4.48 10.68 31.93
N ASN A 64 -4.99 11.61 31.10
CA ASN A 64 -5.56 12.84 31.62
C ASN A 64 -6.86 12.52 32.35
N PRO A 65 -6.96 12.71 33.68
CA PRO A 65 -8.17 12.38 34.41
C PRO A 65 -9.42 13.10 33.90
N VAL A 66 -9.27 14.32 33.33
CA VAL A 66 -10.37 15.15 32.85
C VAL A 66 -11.10 14.52 31.66
N GLU A 67 -10.42 13.68 30.88
CA GLU A 67 -11.00 13.01 29.71
C GLU A 67 -11.77 11.74 30.07
N LEU A 68 -11.64 11.22 31.29
CA LEU A 68 -12.32 10.01 31.70
C LEU A 68 -13.78 10.28 32.01
N ALA A 69 -14.66 9.45 31.43
CA ALA A 69 -16.09 9.47 31.73
C ALA A 69 -16.36 8.87 33.11
N LEU A 70 -16.86 9.65 34.03
CA LEU A 70 -17.26 9.21 35.36
C LEU A 70 -18.70 8.70 35.34
N ASN A 71 -19.04 7.86 36.31
CA ASN A 71 -20.40 7.42 36.53
C ASN A 71 -21.15 8.49 37.35
N GLU A 72 -21.84 9.39 36.68
CA GLU A 72 -22.39 10.61 37.28
C GLU A 72 -23.47 10.32 38.37
N LYS A 73 -24.34 9.32 38.14
CA LYS A 73 -25.37 8.94 39.16
C LYS A 73 -24.71 8.40 40.42
N PHE A 74 -23.71 7.54 40.25
CA PHE A 74 -22.96 6.97 41.37
C PHE A 74 -22.14 8.05 42.07
N LEU A 75 -21.51 8.94 41.33
CA LEU A 75 -20.73 10.08 41.85
C LEU A 75 -21.60 11.06 42.65
N ALA A 76 -22.82 11.32 42.19
CA ALA A 76 -23.76 12.16 42.95
C ALA A 76 -24.10 11.55 44.30
N TRP A 77 -24.36 10.22 44.33
CA TRP A 77 -24.59 9.51 45.58
C TRP A 77 -23.35 9.49 46.47
N LEU A 78 -22.13 9.31 45.95
CA LEU A 78 -20.90 9.40 46.73
C LEU A 78 -20.73 10.76 47.41
N ARG A 79 -21.13 11.87 46.74
CA ARG A 79 -21.11 13.22 47.31
C ARG A 79 -22.04 13.35 48.51
N GLU A 80 -23.21 12.74 48.45
CA GLU A 80 -24.17 12.74 49.59
C GLU A 80 -23.62 11.88 50.76
N GLU A 81 -23.07 10.70 50.49
CA GLU A 81 -22.41 9.88 51.51
C GLU A 81 -21.24 10.61 52.19
N LYS A 82 -20.47 11.38 51.42
CA LYS A 82 -19.37 12.21 51.94
C LYS A 82 -19.87 13.33 52.82
N LYS A 83 -20.97 14.03 52.43
CA LYS A 83 -21.61 15.08 53.25
C LYS A 83 -22.17 14.51 54.54
N ALA A 84 -22.64 13.27 54.54
CA ALA A 84 -23.09 12.57 55.70
C ALA A 84 -21.93 12.12 56.65
N GLY A 85 -20.71 12.49 56.33
CA GLY A 85 -19.53 12.21 57.15
C GLY A 85 -18.95 10.80 56.98
N ARG A 86 -19.34 10.09 55.91
CA ARG A 86 -18.85 8.74 55.66
C ARG A 86 -17.45 8.77 55.09
N LYS A 87 -16.54 7.92 55.58
CA LYS A 87 -15.20 7.74 55.03
C LYS A 87 -15.27 7.00 53.68
N LEU A 88 -14.74 7.60 52.64
CA LEU A 88 -14.67 7.06 51.27
C LEU A 88 -13.23 6.68 50.91
N ILE A 89 -13.04 5.45 50.44
CA ILE A 89 -11.71 4.94 50.08
C ILE A 89 -11.77 4.36 48.68
N LEU A 90 -10.87 4.82 47.81
CA LEU A 90 -10.70 4.24 46.47
C LEU A 90 -9.78 3.01 46.58
N ALA A 91 -10.26 1.82 46.19
CA ALA A 91 -9.46 0.59 46.21
C ALA A 91 -9.47 -0.07 44.82
N THR A 92 -8.32 -0.09 44.12
CA THR A 92 -8.26 -0.58 42.75
C THR A 92 -7.08 -1.50 42.46
N ALA A 93 -7.27 -2.40 41.51
CA ALA A 93 -6.21 -3.22 40.92
C ALA A 93 -5.35 -2.47 39.91
N SER A 94 -5.68 -1.23 39.58
CA SER A 94 -4.87 -0.35 38.70
C SER A 94 -3.69 0.23 39.49
N ASP A 95 -2.65 0.69 38.76
CA ASP A 95 -1.44 1.23 39.35
C ASP A 95 -1.72 2.57 40.06
N LEU A 96 -1.02 2.81 41.18
CA LEU A 96 -1.17 4.02 41.99
C LEU A 96 -0.94 5.29 41.17
N LYS A 97 0.03 5.29 40.23
CA LYS A 97 0.32 6.42 39.34
C LYS A 97 -0.89 6.84 38.50
N MET A 98 -1.80 5.91 38.24
CA MET A 98 -3.04 6.16 37.48
C MET A 98 -4.22 6.48 38.39
N ALA A 99 -4.35 5.80 39.51
CA ALA A 99 -5.48 5.94 40.42
C ALA A 99 -5.45 7.26 41.21
N GLN A 100 -4.27 7.69 41.64
CA GLN A 100 -4.09 8.89 42.46
C GLN A 100 -4.60 10.17 41.78
N PRO A 101 -4.22 10.49 40.52
CA PRO A 101 -4.71 11.70 39.84
C PRO A 101 -6.25 11.69 39.63
N ILE A 102 -6.86 10.49 39.52
CA ILE A 102 -8.31 10.35 39.37
C ILE A 102 -9.00 10.65 40.71
N ALA A 103 -8.46 10.11 41.80
CA ALA A 103 -8.97 10.39 43.15
C ALA A 103 -8.89 11.89 43.49
N GLU A 104 -7.77 12.55 43.14
CA GLU A 104 -7.58 13.99 43.34
C GLU A 104 -8.57 14.83 42.52
N ARG A 105 -8.81 14.45 41.24
CA ARG A 105 -9.84 15.13 40.43
C ARG A 105 -11.24 15.01 41.03
N VAL A 106 -11.58 13.83 41.57
CA VAL A 106 -12.89 13.59 42.15
C VAL A 106 -13.06 14.33 43.48
N GLY A 107 -11.98 14.41 44.28
CA GLY A 107 -11.92 15.19 45.53
C GLY A 107 -12.80 14.66 46.67
N LEU A 108 -13.22 13.41 46.60
CA LEU A 108 -14.13 12.82 47.61
C LEU A 108 -13.44 11.78 48.52
N PHE A 109 -12.33 11.21 48.06
CA PHE A 109 -11.69 10.09 48.74
C PHE A 109 -10.73 10.55 49.83
N ASP A 110 -10.83 9.91 50.99
CA ASP A 110 -9.93 10.11 52.13
C ASP A 110 -8.64 9.34 51.98
N GLU A 111 -8.66 8.28 51.20
CA GLU A 111 -7.52 7.41 50.99
C GLU A 111 -7.61 6.66 49.67
N VAL A 112 -6.44 6.33 49.08
CA VAL A 112 -6.32 5.56 47.86
C VAL A 112 -5.49 4.32 48.12
N MET A 113 -6.07 3.14 47.88
CA MET A 113 -5.42 1.84 47.92
C MET A 113 -5.31 1.32 46.47
N ALA A 114 -4.10 1.20 45.94
CA ALA A 114 -3.86 0.80 44.56
C ALA A 114 -2.69 -0.18 44.47
N SER A 115 -2.57 -0.87 43.35
CA SER A 115 -1.42 -1.73 43.08
C SER A 115 -0.12 -0.91 42.94
N ASP A 116 0.99 -1.40 43.50
CA ASP A 116 2.29 -0.71 43.55
C ASP A 116 3.38 -1.42 42.75
N GLY A 117 3.02 -2.35 41.85
CA GLY A 117 3.96 -3.15 41.07
C GLY A 117 4.51 -4.39 41.81
N LYS A 118 4.45 -4.42 43.14
CA LYS A 118 4.79 -5.58 43.99
C LYS A 118 3.54 -6.34 44.41
N THR A 119 2.50 -5.62 44.78
CA THR A 119 1.23 -6.18 45.28
C THR A 119 0.13 -5.87 44.27
N ASN A 120 -0.54 -6.91 43.75
CA ASN A 120 -1.70 -6.74 42.90
C ASN A 120 -2.98 -6.78 43.73
N LEU A 121 -3.64 -5.64 43.94
CA LEU A 121 -4.90 -5.50 44.70
C LEU A 121 -6.11 -5.97 43.88
N ARG A 122 -6.13 -7.24 43.51
CA ARG A 122 -7.26 -7.87 42.79
C ARG A 122 -7.90 -8.99 43.60
N SER A 123 -9.23 -9.05 43.59
CA SER A 123 -10.02 -10.15 44.16
C SER A 123 -9.61 -10.50 45.59
N GLU A 124 -9.11 -11.68 45.86
CA GLU A 124 -8.73 -12.16 47.20
C GLU A 124 -7.64 -11.30 47.89
N ASN A 125 -6.67 -10.78 47.13
CA ASN A 125 -5.65 -9.89 47.69
C ASN A 125 -6.26 -8.54 48.16
N LYS A 126 -7.24 -8.03 47.40
CA LYS A 126 -7.99 -6.84 47.83
C LYS A 126 -8.80 -7.11 49.06
N LEU A 127 -9.50 -8.26 49.14
CA LEU A 127 -10.22 -8.68 50.32
C LEU A 127 -9.30 -8.76 51.55
N ARG A 128 -8.16 -9.46 51.42
CA ARG A 128 -7.20 -9.60 52.53
C ARG A 128 -6.74 -8.23 53.07
N ALA A 129 -6.31 -7.35 52.19
CA ALA A 129 -5.86 -6.02 52.58
C ALA A 129 -6.96 -5.17 53.25
N LEU A 130 -8.20 -5.29 52.77
CA LEU A 130 -9.35 -4.60 53.40
C LEU A 130 -9.73 -5.21 54.73
N THR A 131 -9.72 -6.54 54.87
CA THR A 131 -10.05 -7.25 56.13
C THR A 131 -8.97 -6.99 57.19
N GLU A 132 -7.70 -6.99 56.83
CA GLU A 132 -6.61 -6.64 57.76
C GLU A 132 -6.75 -5.20 58.28
N LYS A 133 -7.27 -4.29 57.48
CA LYS A 133 -7.37 -2.87 57.85
C LYS A 133 -8.66 -2.50 58.58
N PHE A 134 -9.79 -3.09 58.19
CA PHE A 134 -11.11 -2.68 58.65
C PHE A 134 -11.86 -3.80 59.43
N GLY A 135 -11.31 -4.98 59.45
CA GLY A 135 -11.97 -6.16 60.02
C GLY A 135 -12.95 -6.82 59.04
N GLU A 136 -13.33 -8.07 59.34
CA GLU A 136 -14.34 -8.78 58.58
C GLU A 136 -15.69 -8.08 58.74
N ARG A 137 -16.39 -7.83 57.64
CA ARG A 137 -17.65 -7.03 57.56
C ARG A 137 -17.54 -5.62 58.16
N GLY A 138 -16.35 -5.10 58.35
CA GLY A 138 -16.09 -3.75 58.82
C GLY A 138 -16.18 -2.65 57.78
N PHE A 139 -16.55 -2.96 56.56
CA PHE A 139 -16.66 -2.04 55.41
C PHE A 139 -17.77 -2.41 54.45
N ASP A 140 -18.27 -1.44 53.70
CA ASP A 140 -19.12 -1.68 52.52
C ASP A 140 -18.27 -1.55 51.26
N TYR A 141 -18.63 -2.27 50.18
CA TYR A 141 -17.86 -2.31 48.97
C TYR A 141 -18.69 -2.06 47.71
N ALA A 142 -18.28 -1.08 46.91
CA ALA A 142 -18.84 -0.76 45.59
C ALA A 142 -18.01 -1.38 44.49
N GLY A 143 -18.64 -2.22 43.66
CA GLY A 143 -18.01 -2.95 42.57
C GLY A 143 -18.97 -3.24 41.43
N ASN A 144 -18.46 -3.84 40.32
CA ASN A 144 -19.21 -4.03 39.09
C ASN A 144 -19.08 -5.40 38.44
N SER A 145 -18.17 -6.25 38.90
CA SER A 145 -17.73 -7.40 38.13
C SER A 145 -17.63 -8.70 38.95
N THR A 146 -17.42 -9.81 38.27
CA THR A 146 -17.17 -11.12 38.91
C THR A 146 -15.90 -11.14 39.77
N ALA A 147 -14.96 -10.23 39.54
CA ALA A 147 -13.73 -10.08 40.32
C ALA A 147 -14.03 -9.56 41.74
N ASP A 148 -15.18 -8.93 41.94
CA ASP A 148 -15.60 -8.31 43.21
C ASP A 148 -16.30 -9.27 44.17
N PHE A 149 -16.68 -10.48 43.72
CA PHE A 149 -17.36 -11.47 44.56
C PHE A 149 -16.57 -11.83 45.82
N ALA A 150 -15.22 -11.93 45.70
CA ALA A 150 -14.40 -12.19 46.88
C ALA A 150 -14.55 -11.07 47.91
N VAL A 151 -14.48 -9.81 47.45
CA VAL A 151 -14.54 -8.65 48.34
C VAL A 151 -15.94 -8.46 48.91
N TRP A 152 -16.99 -8.67 48.12
CA TRP A 152 -18.38 -8.63 48.62
C TRP A 152 -18.67 -9.67 49.73
N ARG A 153 -18.08 -10.87 49.61
CA ARG A 153 -18.23 -11.90 50.72
C ARG A 153 -17.71 -11.43 52.05
N GLY A 154 -16.64 -10.64 52.07
CA GLY A 154 -16.05 -10.09 53.30
C GLY A 154 -16.57 -8.71 53.67
N SER A 155 -17.40 -8.07 52.85
CA SER A 155 -18.04 -6.79 53.15
C SER A 155 -19.34 -6.92 53.92
N ARG A 156 -19.75 -5.87 54.61
CA ARG A 156 -21.04 -5.80 55.26
C ARG A 156 -22.18 -5.68 54.25
N GLN A 157 -21.98 -4.86 53.23
CA GLN A 157 -22.98 -4.54 52.21
C GLN A 157 -22.32 -4.40 50.83
N ALA A 158 -22.98 -4.94 49.79
CA ALA A 158 -22.59 -4.80 48.40
C ALA A 158 -23.32 -3.63 47.76
N VAL A 159 -22.57 -2.61 47.31
CA VAL A 159 -23.05 -1.58 46.41
C VAL A 159 -22.70 -2.02 44.99
N VAL A 160 -23.71 -2.21 44.16
CA VAL A 160 -23.51 -2.75 42.80
C VAL A 160 -23.68 -1.67 41.76
N VAL A 161 -22.65 -1.46 40.96
CA VAL A 161 -22.61 -0.36 39.96
C VAL A 161 -22.37 -0.94 38.57
N ASN A 162 -23.26 -0.66 37.63
CA ASN A 162 -23.16 -1.08 36.23
C ASN A 162 -22.86 -2.57 35.98
N ALA A 163 -23.40 -3.43 36.83
CA ALA A 163 -23.20 -4.86 36.72
C ALA A 163 -24.30 -5.54 35.90
N SER A 164 -23.94 -6.68 35.27
CA SER A 164 -24.94 -7.51 34.61
C SER A 164 -25.96 -8.11 35.60
N PRO A 165 -27.16 -8.47 35.15
CA PRO A 165 -28.16 -9.12 36.02
C PRO A 165 -27.66 -10.40 36.71
N ALA A 166 -26.73 -11.12 36.09
CA ALA A 166 -26.10 -12.30 36.65
C ALA A 166 -25.14 -11.94 37.80
N VAL A 167 -24.38 -10.86 37.67
CA VAL A 167 -23.47 -10.36 38.72
C VAL A 167 -24.27 -9.80 39.87
N LEU A 168 -25.36 -9.06 39.60
CA LEU A 168 -26.25 -8.54 40.65
C LEU A 168 -26.85 -9.64 41.49
N ARG A 169 -27.38 -10.71 40.87
CA ARG A 169 -27.92 -11.89 41.61
C ARG A 169 -26.87 -12.54 42.51
N LYS A 170 -25.66 -12.80 41.97
CA LYS A 170 -24.57 -13.38 42.73
C LYS A 170 -24.05 -12.46 43.86
N ALA A 171 -24.08 -11.16 43.70
CA ALA A 171 -23.71 -10.21 44.75
C ALA A 171 -24.72 -10.31 45.94
N ALA A 172 -26.01 -10.49 45.65
CA ALA A 172 -27.04 -10.74 46.65
C ALA A 172 -26.83 -12.05 47.43
N ASP A 173 -26.25 -13.07 46.76
CA ASP A 173 -25.88 -14.33 47.40
C ASP A 173 -24.63 -14.20 48.30
N CYS A 174 -23.79 -13.19 48.05
CA CYS A 174 -22.55 -12.97 48.80
C CYS A 174 -22.74 -12.20 50.10
N THR A 175 -23.60 -11.18 50.11
CA THR A 175 -23.83 -10.30 51.28
C THR A 175 -25.12 -9.47 51.07
N THR A 176 -25.49 -8.66 52.10
CA THR A 176 -26.64 -7.77 51.99
C THR A 176 -26.47 -6.77 50.84
N LEU A 177 -27.48 -6.71 49.97
CA LEU A 177 -27.48 -5.76 48.86
C LEU A 177 -27.76 -4.33 49.35
N GLY A 178 -26.91 -3.40 48.98
CA GLY A 178 -27.09 -1.98 49.17
C GLY A 178 -27.66 -1.30 47.92
N PRO A 179 -27.44 0.02 47.79
CA PRO A 179 -27.83 0.75 46.60
C PRO A 179 -27.27 0.15 45.31
N THR A 180 -28.10 0.13 44.27
CA THR A 180 -27.72 -0.38 42.97
C THR A 180 -27.82 0.72 41.92
N PHE A 181 -26.79 0.87 41.09
CA PHE A 181 -26.73 1.87 40.05
C PHE A 181 -26.55 1.15 38.70
N CYS A 182 -27.59 1.13 37.91
CA CYS A 182 -27.56 0.58 36.55
C CYS A 182 -27.70 1.70 35.54
N GLU A 183 -26.72 1.83 34.67
CA GLU A 183 -26.82 2.58 33.42
C GLU A 183 -26.66 1.58 32.28
N ASP A 184 -27.47 1.73 31.22
CA ASP A 184 -27.41 0.84 30.04
C ASP A 184 -26.13 1.06 29.24
N TYR A 185 -25.08 0.32 29.58
CA TYR A 185 -23.86 0.26 28.76
C TYR A 185 -23.68 -1.13 28.17
N SER A 186 -24.00 -1.26 26.90
CA SER A 186 -23.65 -2.45 26.15
C SER A 186 -22.13 -2.47 25.85
N THR A 187 -21.55 -3.68 25.74
CA THR A 187 -20.18 -3.89 25.25
C THR A 187 -19.92 -3.15 23.91
N PHE A 188 -20.98 -2.94 23.13
CA PHE A 188 -20.98 -2.13 21.90
C PHE A 188 -20.62 -0.66 22.16
N THR A 189 -21.07 -0.05 23.26
CA THR A 189 -20.77 1.36 23.59
C THR A 189 -19.29 1.54 23.97
N ILE A 190 -18.72 0.58 24.70
CA ILE A 190 -17.29 0.56 25.05
C ILE A 190 -16.46 0.34 23.78
N ALA A 191 -16.82 -0.64 22.95
CA ALA A 191 -16.14 -0.90 21.68
C ALA A 191 -16.21 0.31 20.74
N LYS A 192 -17.36 0.98 20.67
CA LYS A 192 -17.54 2.22 19.89
C LYS A 192 -16.67 3.37 20.41
N ALA A 193 -16.58 3.56 21.73
CA ALA A 193 -15.74 4.59 22.33
C ALA A 193 -14.25 4.32 22.06
N VAL A 194 -13.78 3.07 22.22
CA VAL A 194 -12.42 2.65 21.91
C VAL A 194 -12.12 2.80 20.42
N ALA A 195 -13.03 2.38 19.54
CA ALA A 195 -12.87 2.53 18.10
C ALA A 195 -12.85 4.01 17.70
N THR A 196 -13.70 4.86 18.29
CA THR A 196 -13.71 6.30 18.03
C THR A 196 -12.38 6.95 18.45
N GLU A 197 -11.86 6.59 19.60
CA GLU A 197 -10.58 7.11 20.09
C GLU A 197 -9.41 6.60 19.24
N LEU A 198 -9.38 5.29 18.96
CA LEU A 198 -8.27 4.65 18.26
C LEU A 198 -8.17 5.05 16.78
N PHE A 199 -9.30 5.11 16.06
CA PHE A 199 -9.33 5.26 14.62
C PHE A 199 -9.79 6.65 14.18
N TRP A 200 -10.89 7.15 14.73
CA TRP A 200 -11.49 8.40 14.26
C TRP A 200 -10.72 9.62 14.73
N ARG A 201 -10.47 9.75 16.04
CA ARG A 201 -9.68 10.87 16.60
C ARG A 201 -8.23 10.81 16.19
N SER A 202 -7.68 9.60 16.02
CA SER A 202 -6.29 9.44 15.56
C SER A 202 -6.09 9.74 14.08
N GLY A 203 -7.15 9.78 13.26
CA GLY A 203 -7.07 9.91 11.81
C GLY A 203 -6.63 8.65 11.08
N TYR A 204 -6.30 7.55 11.76
CA TYR A 204 -5.86 6.32 11.09
C TYR A 204 -6.97 5.68 10.26
N LEU A 205 -8.24 5.81 10.67
CA LEU A 205 -9.37 5.35 9.85
C LEU A 205 -9.40 6.06 8.49
N ILE A 206 -9.17 7.39 8.48
CA ILE A 206 -9.10 8.17 7.24
C ILE A 206 -7.93 7.69 6.38
N ALA A 207 -6.77 7.41 6.98
CA ALA A 207 -5.61 6.89 6.28
C ALA A 207 -5.88 5.51 5.66
N ILE A 208 -6.53 4.59 6.40
CA ILE A 208 -6.93 3.27 5.91
C ILE A 208 -7.90 3.41 4.73
N VAL A 209 -8.93 4.24 4.87
CA VAL A 209 -9.89 4.51 3.79
C VAL A 209 -9.19 5.11 2.57
N ALA A 210 -8.27 6.06 2.75
CA ALA A 210 -7.49 6.63 1.66
C ALA A 210 -6.67 5.58 0.92
N GLY A 211 -6.02 4.65 1.64
CA GLY A 211 -5.27 3.54 1.05
C GLY A 211 -6.14 2.58 0.25
N LEU A 212 -7.30 2.18 0.79
CA LEU A 212 -8.27 1.32 0.09
C LEU A 212 -8.84 1.98 -1.16
N LEU A 213 -9.28 3.25 -1.06
CA LEU A 213 -9.79 4.00 -2.21
C LEU A 213 -8.72 4.15 -3.29
N LEU A 214 -7.46 4.39 -2.91
CA LEU A 214 -6.37 4.48 -3.87
C LEU A 214 -6.13 3.14 -4.58
N ALA A 215 -6.25 2.01 -3.89
CA ALA A 215 -6.14 0.69 -4.53
C ALA A 215 -7.24 0.46 -5.57
N LEU A 216 -8.46 0.95 -5.32
CA LEU A 216 -9.56 0.89 -6.28
C LEU A 216 -9.35 1.79 -7.53
N ALA A 217 -8.44 2.79 -7.45
CA ALA A 217 -8.09 3.62 -8.60
C ALA A 217 -7.30 2.86 -9.68
N PHE A 218 -6.63 1.78 -9.30
CA PHE A 218 -5.83 0.93 -10.18
C PHE A 218 -6.64 -0.27 -10.73
N PRO A 219 -6.16 -0.96 -11.78
CA PRO A 219 -6.76 -2.22 -12.24
C PRO A 219 -6.78 -3.29 -11.10
N LYS A 220 -7.79 -4.18 -11.09
CA LYS A 220 -8.90 -4.41 -12.05
C LYS A 220 -10.04 -3.37 -11.96
N PHE A 221 -10.23 -2.68 -10.84
CA PHE A 221 -11.37 -1.75 -10.67
C PHE A 221 -11.28 -0.52 -11.57
N SER A 222 -10.09 0.08 -11.70
CA SER A 222 -9.81 1.25 -12.57
C SER A 222 -10.72 2.46 -12.29
N LEU A 223 -11.09 2.70 -11.03
CA LEU A 223 -11.85 3.90 -10.63
C LEU A 223 -10.90 5.12 -10.53
N ALA A 224 -10.33 5.50 -11.66
CA ALA A 224 -9.24 6.48 -11.78
C ALA A 224 -9.49 7.82 -11.04
N GLY A 225 -10.77 8.24 -10.94
CA GLY A 225 -11.17 9.46 -10.22
C GLY A 225 -10.81 9.45 -8.73
N LEU A 226 -10.68 8.28 -8.10
CA LEU A 226 -10.31 8.16 -6.68
C LEU A 226 -8.88 8.63 -6.42
N ALA A 227 -7.97 8.47 -7.38
CA ALA A 227 -6.60 8.95 -7.27
C ALA A 227 -6.50 10.46 -7.06
N TRP A 228 -7.49 11.24 -7.55
CA TRP A 228 -7.54 12.71 -7.44
C TRP A 228 -7.92 13.22 -6.05
N ILE A 229 -8.39 12.34 -5.16
CA ILE A 229 -8.80 12.70 -3.79
C ILE A 229 -7.90 12.05 -2.72
N CYS A 230 -7.32 10.90 -3.01
CA CYS A 230 -6.58 10.12 -2.00
C CYS A 230 -5.39 10.86 -1.36
N PRO A 231 -4.54 11.63 -2.10
CA PRO A 231 -3.49 12.45 -1.48
C PRO A 231 -4.04 13.48 -0.48
N ALA A 232 -5.20 14.10 -0.78
CA ALA A 232 -5.87 15.03 0.14
C ALA A 232 -6.35 14.31 1.42
N LEU A 233 -6.88 13.10 1.30
CA LEU A 233 -7.31 12.29 2.44
C LEU A 233 -6.13 11.88 3.35
N LEU A 234 -4.95 11.58 2.78
CA LEU A 234 -3.75 11.31 3.56
C LEU A 234 -3.31 12.53 4.41
N LEU A 235 -3.39 13.74 3.83
CA LEU A 235 -3.12 14.97 4.59
C LEU A 235 -4.21 15.24 5.64
N LEU A 236 -5.47 14.96 5.32
CA LEU A 236 -6.55 15.06 6.29
C LEU A 236 -6.35 14.11 7.47
N ALA A 237 -5.87 12.89 7.22
CA ALA A 237 -5.52 11.92 8.26
C ALA A 237 -4.37 12.42 9.16
N ALA A 238 -3.44 13.18 8.61
CA ALA A 238 -2.30 13.76 9.33
C ALA A 238 -2.62 15.09 10.02
N ARG A 239 -3.81 15.65 9.81
CA ARG A 239 -4.21 16.97 10.32
C ARG A 239 -4.11 17.05 11.84
N GLY A 240 -3.51 18.12 12.35
CA GLY A 240 -3.32 18.35 13.80
C GLY A 240 -2.24 17.51 14.45
N LYS A 241 -1.51 16.71 13.67
CA LYS A 241 -0.37 15.91 14.15
C LYS A 241 0.95 16.63 13.91
N THR A 242 1.99 16.20 14.60
CA THR A 242 3.35 16.75 14.48
C THR A 242 4.39 15.62 14.42
N GLY A 243 5.55 15.92 13.89
CA GLY A 243 6.70 15.03 13.92
C GLY A 243 6.42 13.66 13.29
N LEU A 244 6.73 12.61 14.04
CA LEU A 244 6.63 11.22 13.58
C LEU A 244 5.17 10.75 13.42
N ASP A 245 4.21 11.36 14.09
CA ASP A 245 2.80 10.95 13.98
C ASP A 245 2.20 11.33 12.62
N VAL A 246 2.71 12.39 11.98
CA VAL A 246 2.37 12.74 10.59
C VAL A 246 2.87 11.66 9.63
N PHE A 247 4.13 11.24 9.79
CA PHE A 247 4.71 10.15 9.00
C PHE A 247 3.90 8.86 9.17
N ARG A 248 3.56 8.48 10.41
CA ARG A 248 2.78 7.28 10.71
C ARG A 248 1.41 7.27 10.04
N ALA A 249 0.73 8.42 10.00
CA ALA A 249 -0.58 8.53 9.33
C ALA A 249 -0.45 8.25 7.83
N GLY A 250 0.50 8.87 7.14
CA GLY A 250 0.79 8.60 5.74
C GLY A 250 1.26 7.16 5.49
N TYR A 251 2.15 6.65 6.36
CA TYR A 251 2.66 5.28 6.27
C TYR A 251 1.56 4.23 6.37
N VAL A 252 0.60 4.39 7.30
CA VAL A 252 -0.55 3.48 7.43
C VAL A 252 -1.39 3.47 6.16
N GLY A 253 -1.69 4.64 5.58
CA GLY A 253 -2.43 4.72 4.32
C GLY A 253 -1.67 4.07 3.16
N GLY A 254 -0.36 4.32 3.06
CA GLY A 254 0.50 3.67 2.07
C GLY A 254 0.60 2.16 2.27
N LEU A 255 0.73 1.69 3.52
CA LEU A 255 0.79 0.26 3.83
C LEU A 255 -0.50 -0.46 3.41
N VAL A 256 -1.67 0.11 3.71
CA VAL A 256 -2.96 -0.45 3.29
C VAL A 256 -3.07 -0.46 1.77
N PHE A 257 -2.70 0.63 1.09
CA PHE A 257 -2.67 0.68 -0.37
C PHE A 257 -1.82 -0.45 -0.96
N TRP A 258 -0.58 -0.61 -0.49
CA TRP A 258 0.34 -1.58 -1.05
C TRP A 258 -0.01 -3.02 -0.69
N LEU A 259 -0.47 -3.31 0.52
CA LEU A 259 -0.97 -4.64 0.87
C LEU A 259 -2.16 -5.04 -0.01
N THR A 260 -3.06 -4.09 -0.29
CA THR A 260 -4.22 -4.35 -1.15
C THR A 260 -3.83 -4.45 -2.63
N SER A 261 -2.94 -3.59 -3.13
CA SER A 261 -2.55 -3.58 -4.55
C SER A 261 -1.64 -4.73 -4.95
N LEU A 262 -0.80 -5.21 -4.04
CA LEU A 262 0.19 -6.26 -4.30
C LEU A 262 -0.27 -7.65 -3.82
N TYR A 263 -1.56 -7.86 -3.54
CA TYR A 263 -2.08 -9.14 -3.04
C TYR A 263 -1.75 -10.33 -3.97
N TRP A 264 -1.56 -10.07 -5.25
CA TRP A 264 -1.24 -11.06 -6.26
C TRP A 264 0.12 -11.74 -6.03
N LEU A 265 1.05 -11.12 -5.29
CA LEU A 265 2.28 -11.79 -4.84
C LEU A 265 2.01 -13.06 -4.04
N LEU A 266 0.86 -13.16 -3.36
CA LEU A 266 0.47 -14.35 -2.60
C LEU A 266 0.16 -15.56 -3.48
N TYR A 267 -0.02 -15.37 -4.79
CA TYR A 267 -0.30 -16.44 -5.75
C TYR A 267 0.96 -17.11 -6.33
N MET A 268 2.15 -16.56 -6.05
CA MET A 268 3.40 -17.16 -6.50
C MET A 268 3.52 -18.60 -5.98
N PRO A 269 3.83 -19.58 -6.85
CA PRO A 269 3.83 -21.01 -6.48
C PRO A 269 5.10 -21.43 -5.73
N VAL A 270 5.47 -20.68 -4.66
CA VAL A 270 6.65 -20.94 -3.83
C VAL A 270 6.22 -20.94 -2.35
N ALA A 271 6.60 -21.95 -1.59
CA ALA A 271 6.16 -22.13 -0.21
C ALA A 271 6.72 -21.03 0.72
N GLY A 272 5.82 -20.33 1.45
CA GLY A 272 6.15 -19.39 2.55
C GLY A 272 6.75 -18.04 2.14
N LEU A 273 7.56 -17.98 1.11
CA LEU A 273 8.26 -16.80 0.64
C LEU A 273 7.32 -15.65 0.17
N PRO A 274 6.20 -15.93 -0.53
CA PRO A 274 5.31 -14.89 -1.02
C PRO A 274 4.73 -13.98 0.06
N ILE A 275 4.37 -14.54 1.21
CA ILE A 275 3.82 -13.76 2.34
C ILE A 275 4.87 -12.79 2.87
N LEU A 276 6.10 -13.27 3.08
CA LEU A 276 7.19 -12.43 3.57
C LEU A 276 7.56 -11.34 2.55
N ALA A 277 7.67 -11.69 1.28
CA ALA A 277 7.94 -10.75 0.19
C ALA A 277 6.84 -9.68 0.07
N TRP A 278 5.58 -10.08 0.13
CA TRP A 278 4.42 -9.17 0.10
C TRP A 278 4.46 -8.17 1.27
N LEU A 279 4.66 -8.65 2.50
CA LEU A 279 4.72 -7.80 3.69
C LEU A 279 5.95 -6.87 3.66
N ALA A 280 7.13 -7.39 3.31
CA ALA A 280 8.37 -6.62 3.28
C ALA A 280 8.34 -5.53 2.18
N LEU A 281 7.88 -5.89 0.97
CA LEU A 281 7.76 -4.94 -0.12
C LEU A 281 6.72 -3.87 0.19
N ALA A 282 5.53 -4.23 0.67
CA ALA A 282 4.50 -3.28 1.06
C ALA A 282 4.99 -2.33 2.16
N ALA A 283 5.70 -2.85 3.17
CA ALA A 283 6.29 -2.05 4.24
C ALA A 283 7.36 -1.07 3.72
N TYR A 284 8.21 -1.51 2.81
CA TYR A 284 9.23 -0.67 2.17
C TYR A 284 8.60 0.46 1.36
N VAL A 285 7.71 0.14 0.45
CA VAL A 285 7.12 1.17 -0.44
C VAL A 285 6.15 2.10 0.28
N ALA A 286 5.57 1.70 1.41
CA ALA A 286 4.75 2.56 2.27
C ALA A 286 5.57 3.71 2.91
N VAL A 287 6.90 3.56 3.04
CA VAL A 287 7.79 4.62 3.56
C VAL A 287 7.67 5.91 2.74
N TYR A 288 7.49 5.78 1.42
CA TYR A 288 7.36 6.94 0.52
C TYR A 288 6.11 7.76 0.82
N PHE A 289 4.98 7.11 1.13
CA PHE A 289 3.74 7.77 1.55
C PHE A 289 3.90 8.50 2.89
N GLY A 290 4.51 7.84 3.87
CA GLY A 290 4.84 8.46 5.16
C GLY A 290 5.76 9.67 5.01
N THR A 291 6.81 9.53 4.20
CA THR A 291 7.78 10.61 3.91
C THR A 291 7.10 11.77 3.20
N TRP A 292 6.28 11.52 2.17
CA TRP A 292 5.54 12.56 1.48
C TRP A 292 4.60 13.32 2.41
N THR A 293 3.79 12.61 3.18
CA THR A 293 2.84 13.21 4.12
C THR A 293 3.58 14.08 5.13
N TRP A 294 4.73 13.60 5.64
CA TRP A 294 5.58 14.34 6.56
C TRP A 294 6.19 15.58 5.91
N LEU A 295 6.75 15.49 4.69
CA LEU A 295 7.33 16.62 3.96
C LEU A 295 6.28 17.71 3.74
N VAL A 296 5.13 17.37 3.15
CA VAL A 296 4.08 18.32 2.77
C VAL A 296 3.46 19.00 3.99
N SER A 297 3.23 18.26 5.07
CA SER A 297 2.72 18.83 6.32
C SER A 297 3.72 19.77 7.00
N ASN A 298 5.01 19.62 6.72
CA ASN A 298 6.07 20.45 7.25
C ASN A 298 6.44 21.65 6.35
N PHE A 299 6.00 21.67 5.08
CA PHE A 299 6.10 22.88 4.26
C PHE A 299 5.15 23.92 4.86
N LYS A 300 5.69 24.88 5.63
CA LYS A 300 4.87 25.83 6.37
C LYS A 300 3.99 26.66 5.43
N PHE A 301 2.71 26.49 5.61
CA PHE A 301 1.63 27.27 5.02
C PHE A 301 1.49 28.60 5.78
N GLN A 302 2.55 29.40 5.84
CA GLN A 302 2.55 30.61 6.70
C GLN A 302 1.99 31.85 6.01
N ASP A 303 1.84 31.82 4.69
CA ASP A 303 1.28 32.96 3.98
C ASP A 303 -0.23 32.78 3.81
N SER A 304 -1.01 33.63 4.44
CA SER A 304 -2.46 33.76 4.19
C SER A 304 -2.76 34.21 2.75
N THR A 305 -1.74 34.34 1.91
CA THR A 305 -1.83 34.76 0.52
C THR A 305 -2.15 33.57 -0.39
N TRP A 306 -2.94 33.82 -1.43
CA TRP A 306 -3.25 32.81 -2.44
C TRP A 306 -1.97 32.24 -3.12
N LEU A 307 -0.97 33.11 -3.35
CA LEU A 307 0.31 32.72 -3.96
C LEU A 307 1.10 31.74 -3.07
N GLY A 308 1.10 31.95 -1.75
CA GLY A 308 1.71 31.03 -0.77
C GLY A 308 1.08 29.64 -0.84
N ARG A 309 -0.25 29.57 -0.93
CA ARG A 309 -1.00 28.30 -1.04
C ARG A 309 -0.77 27.61 -2.38
N VAL A 310 -0.75 28.35 -3.49
CA VAL A 310 -0.40 27.80 -4.82
C VAL A 310 1.01 27.23 -4.81
N ARG A 311 1.99 27.95 -4.25
CA ARG A 311 3.37 27.43 -4.10
C ARG A 311 3.40 26.16 -3.28
N TRP A 312 2.63 26.09 -2.20
CA TRP A 312 2.56 24.89 -1.36
C TRP A 312 1.99 23.69 -2.13
N THR A 313 0.90 23.84 -2.88
CA THR A 313 0.31 22.76 -3.68
C THR A 313 1.27 22.26 -4.75
N LEU A 314 1.96 23.17 -5.45
CA LEU A 314 2.97 22.83 -6.46
C LEU A 314 4.17 22.10 -5.84
N THR A 315 4.70 22.61 -4.70
CA THR A 315 5.83 21.97 -4.01
C THR A 315 5.45 20.60 -3.45
N GLY A 316 4.22 20.45 -2.97
CA GLY A 316 3.70 19.15 -2.50
C GLY A 316 3.52 18.13 -3.62
N ALA A 317 3.09 18.56 -4.80
CA ALA A 317 3.03 17.72 -6.00
C ALA A 317 4.44 17.34 -6.47
N ALA A 318 5.37 18.30 -6.47
CA ALA A 318 6.77 18.06 -6.81
C ALA A 318 7.42 17.04 -5.83
N ALA A 319 7.11 17.11 -4.54
CA ALA A 319 7.60 16.16 -3.56
C ALA A 319 7.08 14.73 -3.81
N TRP A 320 5.84 14.58 -4.26
CA TRP A 320 5.32 13.27 -4.66
C TRP A 320 6.11 12.69 -5.83
N VAL A 321 6.24 13.47 -6.91
CA VAL A 321 6.98 13.06 -8.11
C VAL A 321 8.44 12.73 -7.79
N ALA A 322 9.11 13.54 -6.99
CA ALA A 322 10.49 13.27 -6.55
C ALA A 322 10.61 11.94 -5.82
N LEU A 323 9.66 11.61 -4.95
CA LEU A 323 9.64 10.34 -4.22
C LEU A 323 9.27 9.16 -5.11
N GLU A 324 8.34 9.29 -6.05
CA GLU A 324 8.05 8.26 -7.06
C GLU A 324 9.28 7.98 -7.94
N TRP A 325 9.97 9.04 -8.37
CA TRP A 325 11.19 8.92 -9.15
C TRP A 325 12.29 8.20 -8.38
N VAL A 326 12.55 8.55 -7.11
CA VAL A 326 13.51 7.84 -6.24
C VAL A 326 13.13 6.37 -6.09
N ARG A 327 11.85 6.06 -5.87
CA ARG A 327 11.34 4.68 -5.80
C ARG A 327 11.57 3.90 -7.10
N GLY A 328 11.60 4.60 -8.24
CA GLY A 328 11.82 4.02 -9.56
C GLY A 328 13.23 3.45 -9.80
N TRP A 329 14.22 3.82 -8.97
CA TRP A 329 15.61 3.34 -9.14
C TRP A 329 16.28 2.86 -7.83
N MET A 330 15.80 3.30 -6.65
CA MET A 330 16.38 2.89 -5.37
C MET A 330 16.18 1.38 -5.13
N PHE A 331 17.24 0.67 -4.68
CA PHE A 331 17.24 -0.78 -4.48
C PHE A 331 16.79 -1.58 -5.72
N SER A 332 17.40 -1.29 -6.88
CA SER A 332 17.07 -1.80 -8.22
C SER A 332 15.80 -1.18 -8.83
N GLY A 333 15.01 -0.44 -8.06
CA GLY A 333 13.79 0.24 -8.48
C GLY A 333 12.53 -0.62 -8.38
N PHE A 334 11.44 0.05 -8.00
CA PHE A 334 10.10 -0.52 -8.05
C PHE A 334 9.12 0.54 -8.60
N PRO A 335 9.12 0.80 -9.93
CA PRO A 335 8.25 1.79 -10.56
C PRO A 335 6.81 1.31 -10.76
N TRP A 336 6.38 0.28 -10.07
CA TRP A 336 5.02 -0.26 -10.10
C TRP A 336 4.01 0.74 -9.54
N SER A 337 2.83 0.86 -10.19
CA SER A 337 1.73 1.73 -9.74
C SER A 337 2.18 3.16 -9.38
N PHE A 338 2.92 3.84 -10.28
CA PHE A 338 3.01 5.29 -10.21
C PHE A 338 1.60 5.88 -10.30
N LEU A 339 1.33 6.94 -9.56
CA LEU A 339 -0.02 7.48 -9.46
C LEU A 339 -0.61 7.82 -10.83
N GLY A 340 0.23 8.32 -11.74
CA GLY A 340 -0.14 8.58 -13.13
C GLY A 340 -0.65 7.36 -13.88
N ALA A 341 -0.13 6.16 -13.58
CA ALA A 341 -0.55 4.92 -14.21
C ALA A 341 -2.02 4.56 -13.93
N SER A 342 -2.60 5.05 -12.84
CA SER A 342 -4.04 4.92 -12.57
C SER A 342 -4.92 5.57 -13.65
N GLN A 343 -4.36 6.50 -14.44
CA GLN A 343 -5.07 7.28 -15.46
C GLN A 343 -4.95 6.69 -16.87
N TYR A 344 -4.39 5.50 -17.05
CA TYR A 344 -4.04 4.92 -18.35
C TYR A 344 -5.21 4.85 -19.37
N LYS A 345 -6.46 4.78 -18.90
CA LYS A 345 -7.66 4.80 -19.76
C LYS A 345 -8.07 6.22 -20.19
N LEU A 346 -7.56 7.26 -19.56
CA LEU A 346 -7.85 8.64 -19.92
C LEU A 346 -6.88 9.13 -21.02
N VAL A 347 -7.01 8.50 -22.19
CA VAL A 347 -6.10 8.68 -23.32
C VAL A 347 -5.76 10.15 -23.63
N PRO A 348 -6.69 11.12 -23.66
CA PRO A 348 -6.33 12.52 -23.87
C PRO A 348 -5.43 13.10 -22.77
N LEU A 349 -5.65 12.75 -21.52
CA LEU A 349 -4.87 13.26 -20.39
C LEU A 349 -3.43 12.72 -20.40
N ILE A 350 -3.26 11.44 -20.74
CA ILE A 350 -1.94 10.80 -20.70
C ILE A 350 -1.01 11.24 -21.81
N GLN A 351 -1.46 12.01 -22.83
CA GLN A 351 -0.62 12.52 -23.89
C GLN A 351 0.52 13.42 -23.37
N ILE A 352 0.33 14.06 -22.20
CA ILE A 352 1.40 14.81 -21.55
C ILE A 352 2.64 13.94 -21.24
N ALA A 353 2.48 12.63 -21.16
CA ALA A 353 3.60 11.71 -20.92
C ALA A 353 4.61 11.68 -22.04
N SER A 354 4.24 12.06 -23.29
CA SER A 354 5.18 12.27 -24.39
C SER A 354 6.17 13.42 -24.14
N VAL A 355 5.87 14.29 -23.16
CA VAL A 355 6.73 15.42 -22.75
C VAL A 355 7.38 15.16 -21.38
N THR A 356 6.66 14.64 -20.43
CA THR A 356 7.03 14.60 -19.01
C THR A 356 7.23 13.20 -18.45
N GLY A 357 6.94 12.16 -19.23
CA GLY A 357 6.78 10.81 -18.71
C GLY A 357 5.51 10.65 -17.86
N VAL A 358 5.24 9.44 -17.39
CA VAL A 358 4.14 9.11 -16.49
C VAL A 358 4.12 9.98 -15.23
N LEU A 359 5.27 10.46 -14.78
CA LEU A 359 5.45 11.29 -13.60
C LEU A 359 4.76 12.67 -13.73
N GLY A 360 4.61 13.20 -14.96
CA GLY A 360 3.84 14.42 -15.19
C GLY A 360 2.34 14.24 -14.93
N VAL A 361 1.80 13.07 -15.26
CA VAL A 361 0.42 12.74 -14.92
C VAL A 361 0.25 12.61 -13.40
N SER A 362 1.20 11.96 -12.71
CA SER A 362 1.24 11.93 -11.24
C SER A 362 1.23 13.34 -10.65
N PHE A 363 2.07 14.26 -11.20
CA PHE A 363 2.14 15.64 -10.76
C PHE A 363 0.78 16.34 -10.83
N VAL A 364 0.10 16.24 -11.97
CA VAL A 364 -1.20 16.90 -12.19
C VAL A 364 -2.27 16.37 -11.22
N VAL A 365 -2.34 15.05 -11.04
CA VAL A 365 -3.28 14.40 -10.12
C VAL A 365 -3.06 14.86 -8.69
N VAL A 366 -1.81 14.86 -8.22
CA VAL A 366 -1.48 15.30 -6.86
C VAL A 366 -1.69 16.79 -6.68
N TRP A 367 -1.31 17.62 -7.66
CA TRP A 367 -1.52 19.07 -7.60
C TRP A 367 -3.00 19.41 -7.45
N PHE A 368 -3.87 18.80 -8.24
CA PHE A 368 -5.31 18.97 -8.12
C PHE A 368 -5.81 18.52 -6.74
N SER A 369 -5.38 17.36 -6.26
CA SER A 369 -5.75 16.84 -4.93
C SER A 369 -5.37 17.79 -3.80
N LEU A 370 -4.17 18.36 -3.86
CA LEU A 370 -3.70 19.34 -2.88
C LEU A 370 -4.49 20.66 -2.94
N ALA A 371 -4.91 21.08 -4.13
CA ALA A 371 -5.78 22.24 -4.30
C ALA A 371 -7.14 22.00 -3.66
N VAL A 372 -7.73 20.80 -3.82
CA VAL A 372 -8.98 20.40 -3.16
C VAL A 372 -8.82 20.45 -1.63
N TYR A 373 -7.70 19.91 -1.10
CA TYR A 373 -7.42 19.97 0.34
C TYR A 373 -7.31 21.42 0.83
N SER A 374 -6.53 22.25 0.13
CA SER A 374 -6.33 23.66 0.48
C SER A 374 -7.64 24.47 0.45
N ALA A 375 -8.45 24.27 -0.61
CA ALA A 375 -9.78 24.89 -0.73
C ALA A 375 -10.71 24.45 0.41
N GLY A 376 -10.72 23.16 0.73
CA GLY A 376 -11.49 22.62 1.86
C GLY A 376 -11.12 23.28 3.19
N GLU A 377 -9.81 23.39 3.49
CA GLU A 377 -9.32 24.08 4.70
C GLU A 377 -9.81 25.54 4.76
N MET A 378 -9.77 26.26 3.64
CA MET A 378 -10.24 27.65 3.60
C MET A 378 -11.76 27.77 3.80
N ILE A 379 -12.55 26.90 3.16
CA ILE A 379 -14.01 26.91 3.27
C ILE A 379 -14.47 26.61 4.70
N PHE A 380 -13.87 25.61 5.34
CA PHE A 380 -14.32 25.14 6.65
C PHE A 380 -13.74 25.95 7.82
N ARG A 381 -12.50 26.47 7.72
CA ARG A 381 -11.86 27.22 8.80
C ARG A 381 -12.06 28.72 8.73
N HIS A 382 -12.23 29.27 7.53
CA HIS A 382 -12.35 30.70 7.29
C HIS A 382 -13.55 31.04 6.42
N PRO A 383 -14.79 30.78 6.88
CA PRO A 383 -16.00 30.95 6.08
C PRO A 383 -16.17 32.36 5.50
N SER A 384 -15.66 33.37 6.20
CA SER A 384 -15.68 34.77 5.76
C SER A 384 -14.75 35.07 4.59
N LYS A 385 -13.73 34.21 4.37
CA LYS A 385 -12.71 34.36 3.31
C LYS A 385 -12.85 33.29 2.21
N ARG A 386 -13.99 32.64 2.10
CA ARG A 386 -14.18 31.52 1.15
C ARG A 386 -13.96 31.88 -0.34
N HIS A 387 -14.00 33.14 -0.71
CA HIS A 387 -13.67 33.58 -2.07
C HIS A 387 -12.17 33.48 -2.42
N VAL A 388 -11.29 33.38 -1.42
CA VAL A 388 -9.84 33.34 -1.63
C VAL A 388 -9.35 32.00 -2.16
N TRP A 389 -10.13 30.92 -2.03
CA TRP A 389 -9.78 29.57 -2.53
C TRP A 389 -9.89 29.44 -4.05
N GLN A 390 -10.57 30.36 -4.74
CA GLN A 390 -10.85 30.26 -6.17
C GLN A 390 -9.59 30.12 -7.02
N ALA A 391 -8.55 30.92 -6.75
CA ALA A 391 -7.30 30.85 -7.52
C ALA A 391 -6.59 29.50 -7.41
N GLU A 392 -6.64 28.85 -6.24
CA GLU A 392 -6.01 27.56 -6.00
C GLU A 392 -6.67 26.43 -6.78
N MET A 393 -8.00 26.50 -6.93
CA MET A 393 -8.77 25.50 -7.69
C MET A 393 -8.77 25.77 -9.19
N VAL A 394 -8.83 27.04 -9.59
CA VAL A 394 -8.90 27.43 -11.01
C VAL A 394 -7.63 27.01 -11.75
N LEU A 395 -6.45 27.23 -11.19
CA LEU A 395 -5.20 26.90 -11.87
C LEU A 395 -5.07 25.40 -12.23
N PRO A 396 -5.17 24.43 -11.31
CA PRO A 396 -5.09 23.03 -11.67
C PRO A 396 -6.27 22.58 -12.53
N LEU A 397 -7.48 23.15 -12.35
CA LEU A 397 -8.61 22.84 -13.21
C LEU A 397 -8.38 23.28 -14.66
N VAL A 398 -7.91 24.51 -14.85
CA VAL A 398 -7.53 25.02 -16.19
C VAL A 398 -6.41 24.16 -16.79
N ALA A 399 -5.40 23.79 -16.00
CA ALA A 399 -4.34 22.90 -16.47
C ALA A 399 -4.90 21.55 -16.95
N VAL A 400 -5.78 20.92 -16.18
CA VAL A 400 -6.40 19.65 -16.57
C VAL A 400 -7.23 19.80 -17.85
N VAL A 401 -8.00 20.87 -17.98
CA VAL A 401 -8.81 21.14 -19.19
C VAL A 401 -7.89 21.36 -20.40
N LEU A 402 -6.81 22.13 -20.27
CA LEU A 402 -5.86 22.38 -21.35
C LEU A 402 -5.12 21.10 -21.76
N LEU A 403 -4.70 20.27 -20.78
CA LEU A 403 -4.05 19.00 -21.08
C LEU A 403 -5.00 18.02 -21.78
N PHE A 404 -6.24 17.96 -21.32
CA PHE A 404 -7.24 17.09 -21.94
C PHE A 404 -7.61 17.55 -23.36
N THR A 405 -7.89 18.83 -23.56
CA THR A 405 -8.21 19.39 -24.89
C THR A 405 -7.01 19.35 -25.84
N GLY A 406 -5.81 19.67 -25.33
CA GLY A 406 -4.57 19.55 -26.11
C GLY A 406 -4.26 18.12 -26.52
N GLY A 407 -4.48 17.16 -25.61
CA GLY A 407 -4.34 15.73 -25.91
C GLY A 407 -5.36 15.24 -26.95
N MET A 408 -6.63 15.67 -26.85
CA MET A 408 -7.62 15.38 -27.88
C MET A 408 -7.23 15.94 -29.26
N PHE A 409 -6.71 17.17 -29.25
CA PHE A 409 -6.23 17.80 -30.48
C PHE A 409 -5.04 17.03 -31.06
N HIS A 410 -4.07 16.66 -30.24
CA HIS A 410 -2.90 15.88 -30.64
C HIS A 410 -3.33 14.54 -31.28
N ILE A 411 -4.17 13.75 -30.60
CA ILE A 411 -4.67 12.46 -31.09
C ILE A 411 -5.42 12.60 -32.43
N LYS A 412 -6.17 13.69 -32.61
CA LYS A 412 -6.96 13.91 -33.83
C LYS A 412 -6.10 14.31 -35.03
N HIS A 413 -5.00 15.04 -34.82
CA HIS A 413 -4.18 15.60 -35.87
C HIS A 413 -2.89 14.81 -36.12
N ASP A 414 -2.54 13.92 -35.19
CA ASP A 414 -1.47 12.97 -35.42
C ASP A 414 -2.03 11.81 -36.26
N SER A 415 -1.92 11.95 -37.56
CA SER A 415 -2.41 10.95 -38.50
C SER A 415 -1.68 9.63 -38.29
N ALA A 416 -2.43 8.52 -38.29
CA ALA A 416 -1.82 7.21 -38.35
C ALA A 416 -0.79 7.17 -39.48
N PRO A 417 0.34 6.48 -39.32
CA PRO A 417 1.29 6.29 -40.37
C PRO A 417 0.58 5.79 -41.62
N THR A 418 0.70 6.53 -42.75
CA THR A 418 0.06 6.19 -44.02
C THR A 418 0.90 5.25 -44.88
N GLY A 419 1.95 4.65 -44.27
CA GLY A 419 2.95 3.92 -45.02
C GLY A 419 2.55 2.50 -45.36
N ARG A 420 2.72 1.62 -44.43
CA ARG A 420 2.54 0.17 -44.63
C ARG A 420 1.83 -0.41 -43.41
N THR A 421 1.12 -1.53 -43.59
CA THR A 421 0.51 -2.29 -42.52
C THR A 421 1.21 -3.64 -42.42
N MET A 422 1.63 -4.00 -41.20
CA MET A 422 2.25 -5.28 -40.91
C MET A 422 1.29 -6.15 -40.13
N ARG A 423 1.16 -7.41 -40.50
CA ARG A 423 0.37 -8.41 -39.78
C ARG A 423 1.24 -9.14 -38.78
N ILE A 424 0.97 -8.99 -37.51
CA ILE A 424 1.70 -9.64 -36.42
C ILE A 424 0.80 -10.72 -35.82
N LEU A 425 1.32 -11.93 -35.70
CA LEU A 425 0.68 -13.03 -35.00
C LEU A 425 1.36 -13.21 -33.66
N THR A 426 0.58 -13.13 -32.58
CA THR A 426 1.04 -13.49 -31.22
C THR A 426 0.38 -14.78 -30.79
N VAL A 427 1.15 -15.68 -30.24
CA VAL A 427 0.64 -16.94 -29.69
C VAL A 427 0.68 -16.85 -28.16
N GLN A 428 -0.44 -17.13 -27.52
CA GLN A 428 -0.60 -17.22 -26.07
C GLN A 428 -0.79 -18.69 -25.69
N PRO A 429 0.28 -19.40 -25.28
CA PRO A 429 0.15 -20.84 -24.98
C PRO A 429 -0.53 -21.11 -23.64
N SER A 430 -0.58 -20.12 -22.75
CA SER A 430 -1.18 -20.20 -21.41
C SER A 430 -0.64 -21.36 -20.56
N VAL A 431 0.67 -21.57 -20.59
CA VAL A 431 1.33 -22.64 -19.83
C VAL A 431 1.36 -22.26 -18.35
N PRO A 432 0.81 -23.09 -17.44
CA PRO A 432 0.92 -22.85 -16.00
C PRO A 432 2.38 -22.81 -15.52
N GLN A 433 2.69 -21.88 -14.61
CA GLN A 433 4.05 -21.69 -14.10
C GLN A 433 4.69 -22.96 -13.54
N THR A 434 3.89 -23.83 -12.91
CA THR A 434 4.38 -25.10 -12.35
C THR A 434 4.83 -26.10 -13.42
N LEU A 435 4.24 -26.05 -14.62
CA LEU A 435 4.65 -26.88 -15.74
C LEU A 435 5.88 -26.32 -16.47
N ILE A 436 6.12 -25.02 -16.40
CA ILE A 436 7.32 -24.39 -16.97
C ILE A 436 8.59 -24.97 -16.33
N TRP A 437 8.53 -25.38 -15.06
CA TRP A 437 9.67 -25.97 -14.34
C TRP A 437 9.82 -27.49 -14.54
N SER A 438 8.87 -28.14 -15.22
CA SER A 438 8.94 -29.60 -15.47
C SER A 438 9.64 -29.88 -16.79
N SER A 439 10.87 -30.40 -16.73
CA SER A 439 11.62 -30.81 -17.91
C SER A 439 10.96 -31.96 -18.68
N GLU A 440 10.17 -32.79 -18.01
CA GLU A 440 9.44 -33.93 -18.61
C GLU A 440 8.34 -33.47 -19.57
N GLU A 441 7.79 -32.26 -19.37
CA GLU A 441 6.72 -31.69 -20.20
C GLU A 441 7.26 -30.84 -21.37
N ASN A 442 8.58 -30.63 -21.46
CA ASN A 442 9.17 -29.70 -22.42
C ASN A 442 8.82 -30.00 -23.88
N GLU A 443 8.97 -31.25 -24.32
CA GLU A 443 8.69 -31.63 -25.70
C GLU A 443 7.20 -31.48 -26.04
N LYS A 444 6.32 -31.91 -25.12
CA LYS A 444 4.89 -31.78 -25.26
C LYS A 444 4.45 -30.32 -25.34
N ARG A 445 4.94 -29.48 -24.44
CA ARG A 445 4.67 -28.03 -24.43
C ARG A 445 5.09 -27.36 -25.73
N PHE A 446 6.26 -27.73 -26.25
CA PHE A 446 6.75 -27.19 -27.50
C PHE A 446 5.89 -27.67 -28.69
N ALA A 447 5.49 -28.94 -28.70
CA ALA A 447 4.57 -29.45 -29.72
C ALA A 447 3.19 -28.77 -29.72
N GLU A 448 2.66 -28.45 -28.52
CA GLU A 448 1.43 -27.68 -28.35
C GLU A 448 1.59 -26.24 -28.88
N LEU A 449 2.71 -25.55 -28.54
CA LEU A 449 3.04 -24.24 -29.06
C LEU A 449 3.09 -24.23 -30.60
N LEU A 450 3.78 -25.22 -31.20
CA LEU A 450 3.86 -25.35 -32.66
C LEU A 450 2.49 -25.62 -33.29
N ALA A 451 1.66 -26.46 -32.66
CA ALA A 451 0.33 -26.79 -33.17
C ALA A 451 -0.59 -25.54 -33.19
N VAL A 452 -0.63 -24.76 -32.12
CA VAL A 452 -1.40 -23.50 -32.05
C VAL A 452 -0.86 -22.51 -33.08
N SER A 453 0.45 -22.40 -33.19
CA SER A 453 1.13 -21.50 -34.16
C SER A 453 0.76 -21.89 -35.57
N GLN A 454 0.90 -23.20 -35.94
CA GLN A 454 0.62 -23.70 -37.29
C GLN A 454 -0.85 -23.51 -37.70
N GLN A 455 -1.77 -23.69 -36.75
CA GLN A 455 -3.19 -23.43 -37.01
C GLN A 455 -3.46 -21.96 -37.33
N ALA A 456 -2.76 -21.04 -36.63
CA ALA A 456 -2.91 -19.60 -36.80
C ALA A 456 -2.17 -19.02 -38.01
N MET A 457 -1.25 -19.77 -38.64
CA MET A 457 -0.50 -19.35 -39.83
C MET A 457 -1.39 -19.09 -41.07
N THR A 458 -2.64 -19.59 -41.09
CA THR A 458 -3.62 -19.25 -42.12
C THR A 458 -3.85 -17.75 -42.29
N ASN A 459 -3.54 -16.94 -41.28
CA ASN A 459 -3.59 -15.49 -41.32
C ASN A 459 -2.44 -14.84 -42.11
N GLN A 460 -1.48 -15.59 -42.60
CA GLN A 460 -0.30 -15.13 -43.35
C GLN A 460 0.41 -13.95 -42.64
N PRO A 461 0.92 -14.14 -41.45
CA PRO A 461 1.59 -13.06 -40.70
C PRO A 461 2.94 -12.69 -41.32
N ASP A 462 3.30 -11.41 -41.17
CA ASP A 462 4.62 -10.89 -41.51
C ASP A 462 5.64 -11.07 -40.37
N LEU A 463 5.15 -11.35 -39.14
CA LEU A 463 5.96 -11.63 -37.95
C LEU A 463 5.17 -12.52 -36.99
N LEU A 464 5.84 -13.52 -36.42
CA LEU A 464 5.33 -14.37 -35.34
C LEU A 464 6.03 -14.02 -34.02
N LEU A 465 5.26 -13.87 -32.94
CA LEU A 465 5.77 -13.64 -31.61
C LEU A 465 5.39 -14.77 -30.66
N TRP A 466 6.37 -15.34 -29.98
CA TRP A 466 6.20 -16.26 -28.86
C TRP A 466 6.66 -15.59 -27.56
N PRO A 467 5.82 -15.63 -26.52
CA PRO A 467 6.08 -14.89 -25.27
C PRO A 467 7.22 -15.49 -24.45
N GLU A 468 7.51 -14.82 -23.31
CA GLU A 468 8.46 -15.31 -22.31
C GLU A 468 8.06 -16.71 -21.80
N SER A 469 9.07 -17.58 -21.67
CA SER A 469 8.94 -18.99 -21.22
C SER A 469 8.05 -19.89 -22.09
N ALA A 470 7.67 -19.46 -23.28
CA ALA A 470 6.90 -20.30 -24.20
C ALA A 470 7.74 -21.40 -24.83
N VAL A 471 9.00 -21.10 -25.19
CA VAL A 471 9.95 -22.06 -25.76
C VAL A 471 10.73 -22.72 -24.61
N PRO A 472 10.51 -24.02 -24.35
CA PRO A 472 11.21 -24.74 -23.30
C PRO A 472 12.64 -25.09 -23.72
N MET A 473 13.54 -25.24 -22.75
CA MET A 473 14.93 -25.63 -23.01
C MET A 473 15.07 -27.14 -23.10
N PHE A 474 15.46 -27.62 -24.29
CA PHE A 474 15.95 -29.00 -24.53
C PHE A 474 16.87 -29.02 -25.74
N ASN A 475 17.63 -30.12 -25.88
CA ASN A 475 18.61 -30.23 -26.95
C ASN A 475 17.97 -30.11 -28.34
N GLY A 476 18.48 -29.18 -29.16
CA GLY A 476 18.01 -28.98 -30.53
C GLY A 476 16.76 -28.10 -30.68
N VAL A 477 16.22 -27.54 -29.60
CA VAL A 477 15.02 -26.71 -29.68
C VAL A 477 15.18 -25.51 -30.63
N TYR A 478 16.33 -24.84 -30.62
CA TYR A 478 16.57 -23.71 -31.52
C TYR A 478 16.64 -24.12 -33.01
N SER A 479 17.14 -25.32 -33.31
CA SER A 479 17.08 -25.86 -34.65
C SER A 479 15.63 -26.09 -35.10
N LEU A 480 14.75 -26.55 -34.20
CA LEU A 480 13.33 -26.73 -34.50
C LEU A 480 12.62 -25.38 -34.70
N VAL A 481 12.95 -24.35 -33.96
CA VAL A 481 12.46 -22.98 -34.19
C VAL A 481 12.92 -22.46 -35.55
N SER A 482 14.19 -22.67 -35.91
CA SER A 482 14.73 -22.28 -37.23
C SER A 482 14.01 -23.02 -38.37
N GLN A 483 13.76 -24.33 -38.22
CA GLN A 483 12.98 -25.11 -39.15
C GLN A 483 11.55 -24.61 -39.31
N PHE A 484 10.91 -24.24 -38.21
CA PHE A 484 9.57 -23.68 -38.23
C PHE A 484 9.51 -22.34 -38.98
N ALA A 485 10.48 -21.45 -38.76
CA ALA A 485 10.61 -20.17 -39.46
C ALA A 485 10.83 -20.36 -40.96
N GLN A 486 11.70 -21.28 -41.35
CA GLN A 486 11.98 -21.62 -42.74
C GLN A 486 10.76 -22.22 -43.45
N SER A 487 10.12 -23.21 -42.83
CA SER A 487 8.97 -23.92 -43.42
C SER A 487 7.78 -23.01 -43.64
N ASN A 488 7.55 -22.07 -42.76
CA ASN A 488 6.44 -21.13 -42.84
C ASN A 488 6.84 -19.78 -43.49
N ARG A 489 8.12 -19.56 -43.82
CA ARG A 489 8.67 -18.33 -44.40
C ARG A 489 8.28 -17.09 -43.61
N VAL A 490 8.35 -17.15 -42.30
CA VAL A 490 7.97 -16.08 -41.38
C VAL A 490 9.09 -15.84 -40.39
N PRO A 491 9.50 -14.57 -40.11
CA PRO A 491 10.40 -14.27 -39.01
C PRO A 491 9.69 -14.56 -37.68
N VAL A 492 10.47 -15.10 -36.74
CA VAL A 492 9.97 -15.47 -35.41
C VAL A 492 10.78 -14.72 -34.33
N ILE A 493 10.11 -13.99 -33.46
CA ILE A 493 10.70 -13.47 -32.23
C ILE A 493 10.20 -14.31 -31.05
N PHE A 494 11.13 -14.82 -30.27
CA PHE A 494 10.81 -15.66 -29.11
C PHE A 494 11.76 -15.40 -27.96
N ASN A 495 11.36 -15.82 -26.76
CA ASN A 495 12.20 -15.79 -25.58
C ASN A 495 12.77 -17.20 -25.31
N GLY A 496 14.03 -17.22 -24.90
CA GLY A 496 14.77 -18.43 -24.52
C GLY A 496 16.04 -18.09 -23.76
N ASP A 497 16.74 -19.13 -23.34
CA ASP A 497 17.98 -18.99 -22.59
C ASP A 497 19.19 -18.85 -23.54
N ASP A 498 20.12 -17.96 -23.20
CA ASP A 498 21.40 -17.85 -23.88
C ASP A 498 22.55 -18.09 -22.89
N VAL A 499 23.65 -18.67 -23.38
CA VAL A 499 24.79 -19.03 -22.55
C VAL A 499 26.06 -18.50 -23.18
N GLU A 500 26.74 -17.62 -22.46
CA GLU A 500 28.09 -17.15 -22.85
C GLU A 500 29.15 -17.81 -21.98
N PHE A 501 30.04 -18.56 -22.62
CA PHE A 501 31.19 -19.15 -21.97
C PHE A 501 32.35 -18.15 -21.95
N GLN A 502 32.78 -17.73 -20.78
CA GLN A 502 33.99 -16.94 -20.57
C GLN A 502 35.08 -17.79 -19.90
N PRO A 503 36.36 -17.43 -19.99
CA PRO A 503 37.45 -18.23 -19.42
C PRO A 503 37.27 -18.56 -17.93
N ASP A 504 36.72 -17.64 -17.15
CA ASP A 504 36.59 -17.74 -15.70
C ASP A 504 35.13 -17.85 -15.21
N ALA A 505 34.14 -17.79 -16.10
CA ALA A 505 32.71 -17.80 -15.74
C ALA A 505 31.80 -18.25 -16.88
N THR A 506 30.69 -18.85 -16.55
CA THR A 506 29.58 -19.09 -17.49
C THR A 506 28.45 -18.17 -17.12
N ASN A 507 28.04 -17.30 -18.05
CA ASN A 507 26.93 -16.40 -17.88
C ASN A 507 25.69 -16.98 -18.54
N PHE A 508 24.60 -17.01 -17.79
CA PHE A 508 23.27 -17.40 -18.28
C PHE A 508 22.41 -16.15 -18.44
N PHE A 509 21.76 -15.98 -19.58
CA PHE A 509 20.92 -14.84 -19.87
C PHE A 509 19.51 -15.28 -20.22
N ASN A 510 18.51 -14.58 -19.66
CA ASN A 510 17.14 -14.59 -20.17
C ASN A 510 17.12 -13.69 -21.42
N SER A 511 16.84 -14.26 -22.60
CA SER A 511 17.12 -13.60 -23.88
C SER A 511 15.93 -13.61 -24.83
N ALA A 512 15.85 -12.63 -25.71
CA ALA A 512 14.98 -12.66 -26.87
C ALA A 512 15.84 -12.85 -28.14
N PHE A 513 15.29 -13.62 -29.07
CA PHE A 513 15.94 -13.98 -30.33
C PHE A 513 15.04 -13.59 -31.51
N LEU A 514 15.65 -13.11 -32.60
CA LEU A 514 15.02 -12.99 -33.90
C LEU A 514 15.57 -14.04 -34.83
N ILE A 515 14.73 -14.96 -35.28
CA ILE A 515 15.05 -15.93 -36.37
C ILE A 515 14.39 -15.44 -37.65
N ARG A 516 15.17 -15.31 -38.73
CA ARG A 516 14.67 -14.92 -40.06
C ARG A 516 14.02 -16.11 -40.80
N PRO A 517 13.32 -15.82 -41.89
CA PRO A 517 12.74 -16.87 -42.74
C PRO A 517 13.77 -17.81 -43.38
N ASP A 518 15.03 -17.43 -43.45
CA ASP A 518 16.15 -18.31 -43.86
C ASP A 518 16.65 -19.26 -42.76
N GLY A 519 16.09 -19.13 -41.55
CA GLY A 519 16.46 -19.91 -40.35
C GLY A 519 17.64 -19.36 -39.58
N ASN A 520 18.27 -18.27 -40.02
CA ASN A 520 19.39 -17.66 -39.33
C ASN A 520 18.94 -16.77 -38.17
N CYS A 521 19.72 -16.81 -37.08
CA CYS A 521 19.54 -15.87 -35.97
C CYS A 521 20.08 -14.50 -36.38
N ALA A 522 19.19 -13.51 -36.48
CA ALA A 522 19.50 -12.13 -36.88
C ALA A 522 19.72 -11.18 -35.72
N GLY A 523 19.35 -11.55 -34.52
CA GLY A 523 19.53 -10.71 -33.33
C GLY A 523 19.29 -11.44 -32.04
N VAL A 524 20.02 -11.04 -31.02
CA VAL A 524 19.88 -11.49 -29.63
C VAL A 524 19.82 -10.29 -28.72
N TYR A 525 18.92 -10.32 -27.76
CA TYR A 525 18.77 -9.33 -26.71
C TYR A 525 18.77 -10.00 -25.35
N HIS A 526 19.67 -9.61 -24.47
CA HIS A 526 19.75 -10.09 -23.08
C HIS A 526 18.98 -9.15 -22.16
N LYS A 527 18.11 -9.70 -21.32
CA LYS A 527 17.32 -8.98 -20.33
C LYS A 527 18.21 -8.14 -19.42
N GLN A 528 17.95 -6.83 -19.33
CA GLN A 528 18.76 -5.89 -18.55
C GLN A 528 18.25 -5.71 -17.12
N LYS A 529 16.92 -5.77 -16.92
CA LYS A 529 16.28 -5.60 -15.61
C LYS A 529 15.78 -6.92 -15.06
N LEU A 530 16.58 -7.49 -14.19
CA LEU A 530 16.28 -8.76 -13.54
C LEU A 530 15.38 -8.58 -12.32
N VAL A 531 14.48 -9.54 -12.09
CA VAL A 531 13.58 -9.58 -10.94
C VAL A 531 14.32 -10.09 -9.70
N ILE A 532 14.33 -9.27 -8.64
CA ILE A 532 14.95 -9.63 -7.35
C ILE A 532 14.26 -10.87 -6.78
N PHE A 533 15.06 -11.85 -6.32
CA PHE A 533 14.61 -13.15 -5.81
C PHE A 533 13.81 -14.01 -6.78
N GLY A 534 13.57 -13.53 -8.00
CA GLY A 534 12.95 -14.27 -9.08
C GLY A 534 13.97 -14.72 -10.14
N GLU A 535 14.95 -13.88 -10.42
CA GLU A 535 15.96 -14.10 -11.45
C GLU A 535 17.38 -13.96 -10.91
N TYR A 536 17.59 -13.22 -9.82
CA TYR A 536 18.89 -13.13 -9.12
C TYR A 536 18.71 -12.86 -7.63
N ILE A 537 19.74 -13.17 -6.85
CA ILE A 537 19.75 -12.95 -5.39
C ILE A 537 20.69 -11.77 -5.09
N PRO A 538 20.16 -10.61 -4.65
CA PRO A 538 21.00 -9.48 -4.29
C PRO A 538 21.86 -9.82 -3.07
N LEU A 539 23.06 -9.25 -3.01
CA LEU A 539 24.00 -9.39 -1.88
C LEU A 539 24.38 -10.84 -1.52
N VAL A 540 24.11 -11.83 -2.38
CA VAL A 540 24.40 -13.24 -2.10
C VAL A 540 25.87 -13.50 -1.78
N LYS A 541 26.78 -12.72 -2.36
CA LYS A 541 28.23 -12.80 -2.10
C LYS A 541 28.58 -12.41 -0.66
N TRP A 542 27.77 -11.51 -0.05
CA TRP A 542 27.98 -11.00 1.31
C TRP A 542 27.12 -11.73 2.34
N LEU A 543 25.96 -12.21 1.94
CA LEU A 543 24.93 -12.83 2.77
C LEU A 543 24.54 -14.20 2.16
N PRO A 544 25.37 -15.24 2.24
CA PRO A 544 25.13 -16.53 1.58
C PRO A 544 23.85 -17.25 2.00
N PHE A 545 23.33 -16.97 3.21
CA PHE A 545 22.08 -17.53 3.70
C PHE A 545 20.86 -17.10 2.89
N LEU A 546 20.95 -16.02 2.10
CA LEU A 546 19.89 -15.60 1.19
C LEU A 546 19.57 -16.64 0.11
N LYS A 547 20.48 -17.57 -0.19
CA LYS A 547 20.24 -18.72 -1.07
C LYS A 547 19.14 -19.66 -0.52
N TRP A 548 18.91 -19.67 0.78
CA TRP A 548 17.86 -20.50 1.40
C TRP A 548 16.45 -19.89 1.28
N VAL A 549 16.38 -18.63 0.90
CA VAL A 549 15.13 -17.86 0.83
C VAL A 549 14.46 -18.01 -0.56
N THR A 550 15.17 -18.54 -1.56
CA THR A 550 14.68 -18.64 -2.95
C THR A 550 15.07 -20.00 -3.55
N PRO A 551 14.26 -20.57 -4.44
CA PRO A 551 14.60 -21.79 -5.16
C PRO A 551 15.69 -21.58 -6.24
N ILE A 552 16.15 -20.35 -6.47
CA ILE A 552 17.16 -20.02 -7.48
C ILE A 552 18.53 -20.47 -6.96
N THR A 553 19.19 -21.35 -7.71
CA THR A 553 20.55 -21.84 -7.37
C THR A 553 21.61 -20.98 -8.00
N ASP A 554 21.50 -20.69 -9.30
CA ASP A 554 22.46 -19.91 -10.08
C ASP A 554 21.68 -18.80 -10.81
N GLY A 555 21.82 -17.57 -10.33
CA GLY A 555 21.05 -16.44 -10.88
C GLY A 555 21.41 -16.10 -12.33
N TRP A 556 20.49 -15.50 -13.05
CA TRP A 556 20.72 -14.93 -14.38
C TRP A 556 21.69 -13.75 -14.33
N SER A 557 22.42 -13.56 -15.42
CA SER A 557 23.25 -12.36 -15.67
C SER A 557 22.41 -11.29 -16.38
N ALA A 558 22.64 -10.02 -16.03
CA ALA A 558 21.96 -8.90 -16.69
C ALA A 558 22.66 -8.55 -18.01
N GLY A 559 21.89 -8.29 -19.06
CA GLY A 559 22.41 -7.75 -20.31
C GLY A 559 22.91 -6.31 -20.17
N ASP A 560 23.87 -5.90 -21.00
CA ASP A 560 24.56 -4.63 -20.90
C ASP A 560 23.88 -3.50 -21.70
N LYS A 561 23.25 -3.81 -22.83
CA LYS A 561 22.76 -2.83 -23.80
C LYS A 561 21.40 -3.22 -24.42
N PRO A 562 20.60 -2.23 -24.84
CA PRO A 562 19.40 -2.49 -25.64
C PRO A 562 19.79 -3.08 -27.00
N ALA A 563 18.84 -3.71 -27.67
CA ALA A 563 18.98 -4.18 -29.05
C ALA A 563 17.82 -3.71 -29.90
N VAL A 564 18.05 -3.54 -31.16
CA VAL A 564 17.01 -3.37 -32.19
C VAL A 564 17.09 -4.55 -33.13
N PHE A 565 15.99 -5.29 -33.22
CA PHE A 565 15.83 -6.37 -34.18
C PHE A 565 15.38 -5.77 -35.51
N ALA A 566 16.11 -6.03 -36.56
CA ALA A 566 15.84 -5.52 -37.88
C ALA A 566 15.71 -6.65 -38.91
N ASP A 567 14.65 -6.61 -39.67
CA ASP A 567 14.41 -7.41 -40.85
C ASP A 567 14.13 -6.51 -42.05
N GLU A 568 13.95 -7.08 -43.24
CA GLU A 568 13.73 -6.28 -44.47
C GLU A 568 12.50 -5.35 -44.35
N ASN A 569 11.48 -5.76 -43.62
CA ASN A 569 10.19 -5.07 -43.56
C ASN A 569 9.89 -4.37 -42.23
N PHE A 570 10.69 -4.52 -41.22
CA PHE A 570 10.44 -3.89 -39.91
C PHE A 570 11.70 -3.76 -39.06
N SER A 571 11.62 -2.87 -38.09
CA SER A 571 12.54 -2.83 -36.96
C SER A 571 11.77 -2.74 -35.65
N CYS A 572 12.17 -3.53 -34.63
CA CYS A 572 11.53 -3.48 -33.33
C CYS A 572 12.55 -3.60 -32.19
N ALA A 573 12.21 -3.04 -31.04
CA ALA A 573 13.02 -3.18 -29.85
C ALA A 573 12.35 -4.09 -28.83
N PRO A 574 12.99 -5.23 -28.48
CA PRO A 574 12.45 -6.16 -27.49
C PRO A 574 12.61 -5.64 -26.08
N LEU A 575 11.63 -5.96 -25.24
CA LEU A 575 11.60 -5.86 -23.79
C LEU A 575 11.12 -7.22 -23.25
N ILE A 576 11.70 -7.68 -22.15
CA ILE A 576 11.31 -8.95 -21.56
C ILE A 576 10.60 -8.70 -20.23
N CYS A 577 9.32 -9.13 -20.15
CA CYS A 577 8.50 -9.13 -18.95
C CYS A 577 8.49 -7.76 -18.24
N PHE A 578 8.92 -7.71 -16.99
CA PHE A 578 8.95 -6.56 -16.09
C PHE A 578 9.73 -5.33 -16.61
N GLU A 579 10.46 -5.43 -17.71
CA GLU A 579 11.23 -4.32 -18.26
C GLU A 579 10.39 -3.16 -18.78
N ASP A 580 9.18 -3.42 -19.26
CA ASP A 580 8.26 -2.37 -19.71
C ASP A 580 7.68 -1.54 -18.55
N VAL A 581 7.84 -1.98 -17.32
CA VAL A 581 7.49 -1.19 -16.13
C VAL A 581 8.48 -0.03 -15.92
N PHE A 582 9.73 -0.16 -16.40
CA PHE A 582 10.79 0.84 -16.22
C PHE A 582 10.82 1.84 -17.38
N PRO A 583 10.42 3.13 -17.15
CA PRO A 583 10.44 4.13 -18.21
C PRO A 583 11.81 4.30 -18.87
N GLY A 584 12.88 4.29 -18.07
CA GLY A 584 14.25 4.45 -18.57
C GLY A 584 14.74 3.29 -19.44
N THR A 585 14.27 2.06 -19.21
CA THR A 585 14.62 0.88 -20.03
C THR A 585 13.95 0.96 -21.39
N ALA A 586 12.64 1.21 -21.44
CA ALA A 586 11.91 1.39 -22.69
C ALA A 586 12.43 2.59 -23.49
N ARG A 587 12.79 3.70 -22.83
CA ARG A 587 13.38 4.87 -23.47
C ARG A 587 14.73 4.55 -24.15
N ARG A 588 15.59 3.76 -23.51
CA ARG A 588 16.85 3.31 -24.12
C ARG A 588 16.61 2.36 -25.30
N ALA A 589 15.66 1.44 -25.16
CA ALA A 589 15.27 0.52 -26.24
C ALA A 589 14.75 1.29 -27.48
N ALA A 590 14.04 2.40 -27.28
CA ALA A 590 13.51 3.24 -28.34
C ALA A 590 14.56 4.22 -28.95
N ALA A 591 15.77 4.32 -28.39
CA ALA A 591 16.72 5.38 -28.74
C ALA A 591 17.22 5.31 -30.20
N ASP A 592 17.37 4.10 -30.73
CA ASP A 592 17.85 3.84 -32.08
C ASP A 592 16.71 3.89 -33.13
N GLY A 593 15.52 4.38 -32.76
CA GLY A 593 14.39 4.63 -33.65
C GLY A 593 13.74 3.38 -34.26
N PRO A 594 13.42 2.34 -33.48
CA PRO A 594 12.67 1.20 -34.02
C PRO A 594 11.25 1.63 -34.43
N ASP A 595 10.61 0.87 -35.32
CA ASP A 595 9.23 1.12 -35.74
C ASP A 595 8.24 0.90 -34.59
N PHE A 596 8.53 -0.07 -33.70
CA PHE A 596 7.67 -0.42 -32.56
C PHE A 596 8.44 -1.12 -31.42
N LEU A 597 7.82 -1.19 -30.26
CA LEU A 597 8.31 -1.94 -29.12
C LEU A 597 7.62 -3.31 -29.08
N VAL A 598 8.35 -4.35 -28.64
CA VAL A 598 7.80 -5.69 -28.36
C VAL A 598 8.03 -6.02 -26.89
N ASN A 599 6.98 -6.42 -26.16
CA ASN A 599 7.15 -6.98 -24.83
C ASN A 599 6.77 -8.47 -24.84
N LEU A 600 7.76 -9.33 -24.54
CA LEU A 600 7.57 -10.77 -24.34
C LEU A 600 7.46 -11.04 -22.85
N THR A 601 6.30 -11.49 -22.36
CA THR A 601 6.06 -11.60 -20.92
C THR A 601 5.43 -12.90 -20.48
N ASN A 602 5.64 -13.23 -19.20
CA ASN A 602 4.97 -14.35 -18.53
C ASN A 602 4.36 -13.88 -17.21
N ASP A 603 3.10 -13.46 -17.24
CA ASP A 603 2.34 -13.06 -16.07
C ASP A 603 1.73 -14.26 -15.30
N GLY A 604 2.00 -15.50 -15.72
CA GLY A 604 1.48 -16.73 -15.13
C GLY A 604 1.90 -17.00 -13.68
N TRP A 605 2.94 -16.32 -13.22
CA TRP A 605 3.36 -16.33 -11.81
C TRP A 605 2.27 -15.92 -10.84
N PHE A 606 1.35 -15.08 -11.29
CA PHE A 606 0.36 -14.41 -10.45
C PHE A 606 -1.07 -14.85 -10.73
N ARG A 607 -1.26 -15.95 -11.50
CA ARG A 607 -2.56 -16.47 -11.91
C ARG A 607 -3.44 -15.40 -12.54
N ASP A 608 -4.72 -15.62 -12.71
CA ASP A 608 -5.66 -14.57 -13.10
C ASP A 608 -5.90 -13.62 -11.92
N SER A 609 -5.26 -12.44 -11.94
CA SER A 609 -5.30 -11.45 -10.87
C SER A 609 -5.36 -10.02 -11.40
N ALA A 610 -5.15 -9.03 -10.54
CA ALA A 610 -5.03 -7.64 -10.97
C ALA A 610 -3.66 -7.31 -11.58
N GLU A 611 -2.68 -8.18 -11.41
CA GLU A 611 -1.31 -7.98 -11.85
C GLU A 611 -1.22 -7.69 -13.34
N GLN A 612 -1.82 -8.52 -14.20
CA GLN A 612 -1.77 -8.42 -15.66
C GLN A 612 -2.23 -7.05 -16.16
N TRP A 613 -3.32 -6.53 -15.60
CA TRP A 613 -3.85 -5.23 -15.95
C TRP A 613 -3.04 -4.08 -15.36
N GLN A 614 -2.46 -4.26 -14.17
CA GLN A 614 -1.52 -3.30 -13.59
C GLN A 614 -0.24 -3.23 -14.43
N HIS A 615 0.26 -4.36 -14.92
CA HIS A 615 1.40 -4.46 -15.81
C HIS A 615 1.11 -3.73 -17.13
N LEU A 616 0.00 -4.05 -17.78
CA LEU A 616 -0.43 -3.34 -19.00
C LEU A 616 -0.56 -1.83 -18.79
N ALA A 617 -1.07 -1.37 -17.64
CA ALA A 617 -1.20 0.06 -17.37
C ALA A 617 0.16 0.80 -17.39
N ASN A 618 1.25 0.12 -17.03
CA ASN A 618 2.61 0.66 -17.19
C ASN A 618 3.04 0.62 -18.67
N ALA A 619 2.81 -0.49 -19.37
CA ALA A 619 3.14 -0.66 -20.78
C ALA A 619 2.49 0.41 -21.68
N VAL A 620 1.24 0.81 -21.41
CA VAL A 620 0.54 1.90 -22.09
C VAL A 620 1.35 3.18 -22.07
N PHE A 621 1.96 3.54 -20.94
CA PHE A 621 2.81 4.73 -20.86
C PHE A 621 4.09 4.61 -21.68
N ARG A 622 4.65 3.40 -21.86
CA ARG A 622 5.84 3.20 -22.69
C ARG A 622 5.58 3.58 -24.15
N ALA A 623 4.38 3.25 -24.64
CA ALA A 623 3.98 3.66 -25.99
C ALA A 623 3.89 5.19 -26.10
N VAL A 624 3.18 5.86 -25.21
CA VAL A 624 3.00 7.33 -25.24
C VAL A 624 4.33 8.09 -25.02
N GLU A 625 5.14 7.64 -24.06
CA GLU A 625 6.42 8.25 -23.73
C GLU A 625 7.40 8.25 -24.89
N ASN A 626 7.39 7.20 -25.69
CA ASN A 626 8.30 7.04 -26.81
C ASN A 626 7.67 7.38 -28.17
N GLY A 627 6.36 7.59 -28.24
CA GLY A 627 5.64 7.85 -29.47
C GLY A 627 5.63 6.63 -30.42
N LEU A 628 5.78 5.43 -29.88
CA LEU A 628 5.87 4.17 -30.60
C LEU A 628 4.74 3.24 -30.19
N PRO A 629 4.14 2.49 -31.14
CA PRO A 629 3.25 1.42 -30.76
C PRO A 629 4.01 0.31 -30.02
N LEU A 630 3.29 -0.42 -29.17
CA LEU A 630 3.84 -1.53 -28.39
C LEU A 630 2.98 -2.78 -28.61
N VAL A 631 3.63 -3.87 -29.01
CA VAL A 631 2.99 -5.20 -29.15
C VAL A 631 3.37 -6.04 -27.95
N ARG A 632 2.38 -6.51 -27.21
CA ARG A 632 2.57 -7.34 -26.02
C ARG A 632 2.16 -8.77 -26.34
N ALA A 633 3.10 -9.70 -26.21
CA ALA A 633 2.90 -11.14 -26.30
C ALA A 633 3.07 -11.74 -24.90
N ALA A 634 2.00 -12.29 -24.33
CA ALA A 634 2.00 -12.87 -23.00
C ALA A 634 1.84 -14.41 -23.07
N ASN A 635 2.53 -15.14 -22.18
CA ASN A 635 2.29 -16.56 -22.00
C ASN A 635 0.85 -16.80 -21.50
N ASN A 636 0.44 -16.04 -20.51
CA ASN A 636 -0.93 -15.89 -20.05
C ASN A 636 -1.07 -14.51 -19.43
N GLY A 637 -2.21 -13.87 -19.58
CA GLY A 637 -2.41 -12.48 -19.20
C GLY A 637 -2.85 -11.62 -20.38
N ILE A 638 -2.34 -10.38 -20.48
CA ILE A 638 -2.84 -9.44 -21.47
C ILE A 638 -1.95 -9.44 -22.73
N THR A 639 -2.38 -10.15 -23.77
CA THR A 639 -1.83 -10.06 -25.13
C THR A 639 -2.63 -9.04 -25.92
N CYS A 640 -1.97 -7.99 -26.42
CA CYS A 640 -2.62 -6.88 -27.12
C CYS A 640 -1.64 -6.02 -27.90
N ARG A 641 -2.18 -5.09 -28.70
CA ARG A 641 -1.46 -3.95 -29.27
C ARG A 641 -1.85 -2.66 -28.56
N VAL A 642 -0.88 -1.84 -28.23
CA VAL A 642 -1.08 -0.47 -27.73
C VAL A 642 -0.55 0.48 -28.81
N ASP A 643 -1.36 1.43 -29.27
CA ASP A 643 -0.90 2.42 -30.24
C ASP A 643 -0.02 3.50 -29.59
N GLN A 644 0.60 4.35 -30.40
CA GLN A 644 1.50 5.43 -29.94
C GLN A 644 0.82 6.46 -29.03
N HIS A 645 -0.52 6.47 -28.99
CA HIS A 645 -1.31 7.33 -28.09
C HIS A 645 -1.73 6.63 -26.80
N GLY A 646 -1.38 5.36 -26.63
CA GLY A 646 -1.75 4.56 -25.44
C GLY A 646 -3.15 3.96 -25.48
N ARG A 647 -3.79 3.89 -26.66
CA ARG A 647 -5.04 3.16 -26.82
C ARG A 647 -4.75 1.67 -26.94
N VAL A 648 -5.34 0.87 -26.08
CA VAL A 648 -5.31 -0.59 -26.17
C VAL A 648 -6.24 -0.97 -27.32
N GLN A 649 -5.65 -1.49 -28.37
CA GLN A 649 -6.32 -1.99 -29.56
C GLN A 649 -6.52 -3.51 -29.41
N GLU A 650 -6.50 -4.27 -30.47
CA GLU A 650 -6.75 -5.70 -30.49
C GLU A 650 -6.29 -6.40 -29.19
N LEU A 651 -7.25 -6.93 -28.45
CA LEU A 651 -7.04 -7.60 -27.18
C LEU A 651 -7.41 -9.07 -27.33
N PHE A 652 -6.49 -9.96 -26.99
CA PHE A 652 -6.75 -11.40 -27.00
C PHE A 652 -7.86 -11.77 -26.00
N ARG A 653 -8.77 -12.62 -26.48
CA ARG A 653 -9.74 -13.33 -25.67
C ARG A 653 -9.94 -14.74 -26.20
N ASP A 654 -9.94 -15.71 -25.31
CA ASP A 654 -10.25 -17.08 -25.66
C ASP A 654 -11.75 -17.28 -26.00
N ALA A 655 -12.12 -18.49 -26.34
CA ALA A 655 -13.51 -18.85 -26.67
C ALA A 655 -14.51 -18.59 -25.51
N ASN A 656 -14.03 -18.48 -24.27
CA ASN A 656 -14.82 -18.19 -23.09
C ASN A 656 -14.83 -16.68 -22.73
N GLY A 657 -14.15 -15.86 -23.52
CA GLY A 657 -14.00 -14.41 -23.28
C GLY A 657 -12.94 -14.05 -22.23
N SER A 658 -12.11 -15.01 -21.83
CA SER A 658 -11.00 -14.79 -20.88
C SER A 658 -9.74 -14.31 -21.59
N GLU A 659 -9.05 -13.35 -21.00
CA GLU A 659 -7.73 -12.91 -21.45
C GLU A 659 -6.61 -13.88 -21.04
N TYR A 660 -6.89 -14.87 -20.22
CA TYR A 660 -5.91 -15.76 -19.59
C TYR A 660 -5.74 -17.12 -20.29
N GLY A 661 -6.66 -17.53 -21.16
CA GLY A 661 -6.65 -18.83 -21.82
C GLY A 661 -5.64 -18.96 -22.96
N PRO A 662 -5.50 -20.18 -23.55
CA PRO A 662 -4.62 -20.40 -24.69
C PRO A 662 -5.27 -19.94 -26.02
N GLY A 663 -4.42 -19.55 -26.98
CA GLY A 663 -4.85 -19.22 -28.34
C GLY A 663 -3.83 -18.36 -29.09
N ALA A 664 -4.30 -17.70 -30.14
CA ALA A 664 -3.50 -16.81 -30.96
C ALA A 664 -4.27 -15.54 -31.33
N LEU A 665 -3.59 -14.42 -31.49
CA LEU A 665 -4.15 -13.15 -31.89
C LEU A 665 -3.39 -12.60 -33.08
N ALA A 666 -4.09 -12.41 -34.20
CA ALA A 666 -3.59 -11.67 -35.34
C ALA A 666 -3.92 -10.17 -35.18
N MET A 667 -2.94 -9.31 -35.38
CA MET A 667 -3.04 -7.87 -35.23
C MET A 667 -2.52 -7.17 -36.47
N GLU A 668 -3.11 -6.03 -36.82
CA GLU A 668 -2.63 -5.16 -37.88
C GLU A 668 -1.90 -3.94 -37.28
N LEU A 669 -0.61 -3.84 -37.53
CA LEU A 669 0.23 -2.74 -37.03
C LEU A 669 0.54 -1.76 -38.18
N PRO A 670 -0.05 -0.54 -38.17
CA PRO A 670 0.36 0.52 -39.09
C PRO A 670 1.80 0.95 -38.77
N LEU A 671 2.65 0.97 -39.76
CA LEU A 671 4.04 1.37 -39.67
C LEU A 671 4.31 2.61 -40.57
N PRO A 672 5.34 3.43 -40.28
CA PRO A 672 5.77 4.50 -41.13
C PRO A 672 6.25 3.93 -42.49
N PRO A 673 6.37 4.77 -43.53
CA PRO A 673 7.01 4.40 -44.79
C PRO A 673 8.40 3.79 -44.55
N ALA A 674 8.82 2.86 -45.42
CA ALA A 674 10.14 2.26 -45.30
C ALA A 674 11.22 3.37 -45.32
N HIS A 675 12.20 3.24 -44.42
CA HIS A 675 13.29 4.18 -44.19
C HIS A 675 12.92 5.52 -43.51
N GLU A 676 11.67 5.74 -43.12
CA GLU A 676 11.32 6.85 -42.23
C GLU A 676 11.35 6.38 -40.76
N THR A 677 12.24 6.97 -39.97
CA THR A 677 12.28 6.70 -38.53
C THR A 677 11.20 7.51 -37.80
N PRO A 678 10.48 6.94 -36.86
CA PRO A 678 9.53 7.70 -36.04
C PRO A 678 10.20 8.90 -35.36
N ARG A 679 9.49 10.02 -35.30
CA ARG A 679 10.00 11.21 -34.62
C ARG A 679 10.04 10.99 -33.11
N PRO A 680 11.21 11.13 -32.48
CA PRO A 680 11.31 10.95 -31.03
C PRO A 680 10.53 12.01 -30.28
N THR A 681 9.82 11.63 -29.26
CA THR A 681 9.08 12.52 -28.36
C THR A 681 10.04 13.40 -27.54
N PHE A 682 9.50 14.43 -26.88
CA PHE A 682 10.29 15.25 -25.98
C PHE A 682 10.82 14.42 -24.78
N TYR A 683 9.98 13.55 -24.22
CA TYR A 683 10.41 12.66 -23.14
C TYR A 683 11.51 11.70 -23.59
N GLN A 684 11.40 11.11 -24.78
CA GLN A 684 12.43 10.23 -25.31
C GLN A 684 13.79 10.93 -25.39
N LYS A 685 13.82 12.21 -25.80
CA LYS A 685 15.06 13.00 -25.88
C LYS A 685 15.61 13.39 -24.51
N HIS A 686 14.76 13.85 -23.62
CA HIS A 686 15.17 14.52 -22.38
C HIS A 686 14.99 13.66 -21.10
N GLY A 687 14.28 12.53 -21.17
CA GLY A 687 14.06 11.60 -20.05
C GLY A 687 13.36 12.25 -18.88
N ASP A 688 13.81 11.95 -17.68
CA ASP A 688 13.17 12.34 -16.41
C ASP A 688 13.44 13.79 -15.99
N TRP A 689 13.52 14.73 -16.95
CA TRP A 689 13.80 16.15 -16.67
C TRP A 689 12.85 16.76 -15.64
N LEU A 690 11.55 16.41 -15.71
CA LEU A 690 10.54 16.89 -14.77
C LEU A 690 10.82 16.37 -13.36
N ALA A 691 11.23 15.12 -13.21
CA ALA A 691 11.56 14.55 -11.91
C ALA A 691 12.74 15.28 -11.26
N TRP A 692 13.78 15.63 -12.03
CA TRP A 692 14.89 16.45 -11.54
C TRP A 692 14.42 17.83 -11.09
N LEU A 693 13.57 18.49 -11.86
CA LEU A 693 12.97 19.78 -11.49
C LEU A 693 12.15 19.66 -10.20
N CYS A 694 11.37 18.61 -10.07
CA CYS A 694 10.57 18.31 -8.87
C CYS A 694 11.45 18.03 -7.64
N ALA A 695 12.53 17.27 -7.81
CA ALA A 695 13.49 17.01 -6.72
C ALA A 695 14.15 18.32 -6.24
N LEU A 696 14.61 19.16 -7.17
CA LEU A 696 15.17 20.48 -6.84
C LEU A 696 14.15 21.38 -6.12
N THR A 697 12.92 21.45 -6.62
CA THR A 697 11.83 22.23 -6.00
C THR A 697 11.55 21.76 -4.58
N THR A 698 11.54 20.45 -4.37
CA THR A 698 11.33 19.84 -3.04
C THR A 698 12.46 20.17 -2.08
N MET A 699 13.71 20.12 -2.53
CA MET A 699 14.88 20.49 -1.72
C MET A 699 14.87 21.97 -1.34
N ILE A 700 14.55 22.87 -2.28
CA ILE A 700 14.42 24.32 -2.00
C ILE A 700 13.31 24.57 -0.97
N GLY A 701 12.14 23.92 -1.12
CA GLY A 701 11.05 24.01 -0.17
C GLY A 701 11.44 23.57 1.25
N GLY A 702 12.21 22.49 1.35
CA GLY A 702 12.76 22.00 2.60
C GLY A 702 13.82 22.91 3.22
N TRP A 703 14.67 23.52 2.41
CA TRP A 703 15.73 24.44 2.87
C TRP A 703 15.20 25.79 3.35
N ALA A 704 14.25 26.38 2.63
CA ALA A 704 13.57 27.61 3.03
C ALA A 704 12.92 27.51 4.43
N ARG A 705 12.57 26.31 4.86
CA ARG A 705 12.10 26.02 6.22
C ARG A 705 13.21 26.22 7.27
N ARG A 706 14.44 25.70 7.01
CA ARG A 706 15.55 25.73 7.99
C ARG A 706 16.02 27.15 8.33
N ARG A 707 15.89 28.08 7.38
CA ARG A 707 16.29 29.49 7.60
C ARG A 707 15.27 30.32 8.37
N ARG A 708 14.01 29.83 8.53
CA ARG A 708 12.94 30.53 9.24
C ARG A 708 12.54 29.85 10.57
N ALA A 709 13.16 28.75 10.93
CA ALA A 709 13.09 28.09 12.22
C ALA A 709 14.29 28.51 13.10
#